data_1bb379299410a5a161513776dcff9911
#
_entry.id   1bb379299410a5a161513776dcff9911
#
_cell.length_a   1.000
_cell.length_b   1.000
_cell.length_c   1.000
_cell.angle_alpha   90.00
_cell.angle_beta   90.00
_cell.angle_gamma   90.00
#
_symmetry.space_group_name_H-M   'P 1'
#
loop_
_entity.id
_entity.type
_entity.pdbx_description
1 polymer ?
#
loop_
_entity_poly.entity_id
_entity_poly.type
_entity_poly.pdbx_seq_one_letter_code
_entity_poly.pdbx_strand_id
1 'polypeptide(L)'
;MLFLLIIMMGRTFNFALRQILTVLLFSCATLASAQNSFTVRMDLVDARTEEPVGFATASLTVKGDKSPVKYVLADSEGKASLQKVKKGTYVLRAELLGYVTHEQEIKVEGNIDLGTIRMKEDVKILDAASVSAVGNPIIVKKDTIEYNASSFKTSDNDMLEDLLKKLPGVEVNSDGSITANGETIKKITIDGKTFFLDDPQLATKNIPAKIIEKVKVVEKKSDQAMFTGIDDGQEETIIDLSVMKGMMNGWFGNVMAGGGHDVPDKGYYNDEHRFVDEGWRYQGAAIVGNFKEDSQISVILNANNTNNRGFNDLAGGMMMGMRGGGGGMGRGMGGFGGGNGITSSWMGGVNGAWDLFDGDMELSGNYLYNGSDRFVEEESSKITFMEDGSRLLNTNSGTSMTGSQGHRFGIRLDHEFTKNTSILFEPQFNFGGGSYAERSDFSTRTAMGADTTFTNRGFNDNTGDNRNWSASGRLLFRQRLGKAGRTVSAQVNYNFSNNDMFGFNQSLTQTDFNSDGVFENDIVNQRFDQNSKGSSLSGRLVYTEPLTSSLFLEANYQYSWNMNKSGKNTYNSGTDVFDVSNLVYDRNGESYDPTYSSSILNRYINQTAGLTFSWQKEKINAQVGAQVNPTNTHNETNGKSYDSKVLNWSPSARVRYQINDNTNLMVFYNGRSAQPSTSQLMPVPDNTDPLNISLGNPYLKPYFNHNLRANFRFTDMKSFTSVNANINGGMVQNAIANAQWYDQAGTQYSIPVNGPGTGSVNGMLMVNSPLGKSDFSIMSMTNARYNQSTSYIGTGSLDAGKYYDAETATFNYELFHTDFPDLGKTDAFAANRIQTMGFMQMLRFTYRNDFVELVAGGRTNMSKSWYTMNVAGQKATWNNNVSFEMNWTLPFGMNLISDLNYNWYNGYATQQKPEFILNAEITQLLFKKTCTIALRAYDILNQAKNLSVTDASNYHQEVRNNTLGRYIVLSFTYRFGTFNGGRRGPGGMRGGPGGMRGGPMGPPPRR
;
A
#
# COMPACT_ATOMS: atom_id res chain seq x y z
N MET A 1 -33.35 -17.59 -20.42
CA MET A 1 -32.23 -17.20 -19.54
C MET A 1 -31.81 -15.73 -19.74
N LEU A 2 -31.75 -15.23 -20.98
CA LEU A 2 -31.42 -13.79 -21.26
C LEU A 2 -32.50 -12.81 -20.74
N PHE A 3 -33.78 -13.23 -20.74
CA PHE A 3 -34.92 -12.40 -20.32
C PHE A 3 -35.07 -12.30 -18.79
N LEU A 4 -34.60 -13.29 -18.03
CA LEU A 4 -34.56 -13.23 -16.56
C LEU A 4 -33.36 -12.41 -16.05
N LEU A 5 -32.26 -12.38 -16.80
CA LEU A 5 -31.10 -11.52 -16.49
C LEU A 5 -31.44 -10.03 -16.67
N ILE A 6 -32.27 -9.68 -17.66
CA ILE A 6 -32.71 -8.32 -17.93
C ILE A 6 -33.69 -7.82 -16.86
N ILE A 7 -34.50 -8.70 -16.25
CA ILE A 7 -35.47 -8.32 -15.20
C ILE A 7 -34.81 -8.19 -13.82
N MET A 8 -33.78 -8.99 -13.50
CA MET A 8 -33.01 -8.84 -12.26
C MET A 8 -32.02 -7.67 -12.32
N MET A 9 -31.41 -7.40 -13.48
CA MET A 9 -30.63 -6.17 -13.71
C MET A 9 -31.52 -4.92 -13.68
N GLY A 10 -32.78 -5.00 -14.04
CA GLY A 10 -33.71 -3.87 -14.08
C GLY A 10 -34.09 -3.27 -12.74
N ARG A 11 -34.00 -4.02 -11.63
CA ARG A 11 -34.31 -3.49 -10.28
C ARG A 11 -33.10 -2.89 -9.57
N THR A 12 -31.92 -3.47 -9.71
CA THR A 12 -30.66 -2.93 -9.15
C THR A 12 -30.09 -1.81 -10.03
N PHE A 13 -30.28 -1.90 -11.36
CA PHE A 13 -29.89 -0.85 -12.31
C PHE A 13 -30.75 0.42 -12.15
N ASN A 14 -32.04 0.27 -11.80
CA ASN A 14 -32.90 1.44 -11.52
C ASN A 14 -32.51 2.17 -10.22
N PHE A 15 -31.89 1.50 -9.24
CA PHE A 15 -31.40 2.17 -8.03
C PHE A 15 -30.09 2.92 -8.32
N ALA A 16 -29.15 2.28 -9.03
CA ALA A 16 -27.90 2.91 -9.46
C ALA A 16 -28.15 4.02 -10.51
N LEU A 17 -29.08 3.80 -11.44
CA LEU A 17 -29.45 4.81 -12.45
C LEU A 17 -30.22 5.99 -11.84
N ARG A 18 -31.03 5.77 -10.78
CA ARG A 18 -31.63 6.86 -10.01
C ARG A 18 -30.60 7.66 -9.22
N GLN A 19 -29.58 7.01 -8.67
CA GLN A 19 -28.47 7.69 -8.01
C GLN A 19 -27.63 8.50 -9.02
N ILE A 20 -27.32 7.92 -10.18
CA ILE A 20 -26.61 8.60 -11.27
C ILE A 20 -27.46 9.72 -11.87
N LEU A 21 -28.77 9.50 -12.05
CA LEU A 21 -29.71 10.55 -12.54
C LEU A 21 -29.90 11.67 -11.50
N THR A 22 -29.87 11.35 -10.20
CA THR A 22 -29.97 12.37 -9.14
C THR A 22 -28.70 13.23 -9.11
N VAL A 23 -27.51 12.60 -9.29
CA VAL A 23 -26.24 13.33 -9.41
C VAL A 23 -26.18 14.13 -10.71
N LEU A 24 -26.69 13.60 -11.84
CA LEU A 24 -26.79 14.30 -13.12
C LEU A 24 -27.84 15.43 -13.09
N LEU A 25 -28.98 15.25 -12.42
CA LEU A 25 -29.96 16.30 -12.23
C LEU A 25 -29.48 17.41 -11.29
N PHE A 26 -28.67 17.09 -10.26
CA PHE A 26 -28.01 18.11 -9.43
C PHE A 26 -26.95 18.90 -10.21
N SER A 27 -26.20 18.24 -11.11
CA SER A 27 -25.23 18.93 -11.98
C SER A 27 -25.91 19.76 -13.07
N CYS A 28 -27.09 19.37 -13.55
CA CYS A 28 -27.89 20.18 -14.52
C CYS A 28 -28.61 21.34 -13.85
N ALA A 29 -29.00 21.26 -12.58
CA ALA A 29 -29.63 22.37 -11.86
C ALA A 29 -28.68 23.56 -11.61
N THR A 30 -27.34 23.37 -11.69
CA THR A 30 -26.36 24.45 -11.58
C THR A 30 -26.12 25.19 -12.91
N LEU A 31 -26.67 24.72 -14.03
CA LEU A 31 -26.50 25.33 -15.37
C LEU A 31 -27.59 26.29 -15.79
N ALA A 32 -28.64 26.49 -14.99
CA ALA A 32 -29.76 27.35 -15.32
C ALA A 32 -29.78 28.68 -14.52
N SER A 33 -28.68 29.41 -14.52
CA SER A 33 -28.64 30.80 -14.11
C SER A 33 -27.81 31.59 -15.11
N ALA A 34 -28.38 31.83 -16.30
CA ALA A 34 -27.90 32.86 -17.21
C ALA A 34 -28.21 34.25 -16.60
N GLN A 35 -27.48 34.65 -15.56
CA GLN A 35 -27.41 36.02 -15.11
C GLN A 35 -26.38 36.77 -15.93
N ASN A 36 -26.73 37.99 -16.38
CA ASN A 36 -25.89 38.93 -17.11
C ASN A 36 -24.52 39.03 -16.39
N SER A 37 -23.51 38.49 -16.99
CA SER A 37 -22.14 38.50 -16.45
C SER A 37 -21.23 39.19 -17.44
N PHE A 38 -20.37 40.04 -16.95
CA PHE A 38 -19.48 40.90 -17.69
C PHE A 38 -18.03 40.52 -17.51
N THR A 39 -17.16 41.05 -18.38
CA THR A 39 -15.70 40.87 -18.33
C THR A 39 -15.03 42.20 -18.01
N VAL A 40 -14.11 42.19 -17.05
CA VAL A 40 -13.24 43.35 -16.73
C VAL A 40 -11.83 43.00 -17.19
N ARG A 41 -11.24 43.79 -18.07
CA ARG A 41 -9.89 43.65 -18.61
C ARG A 41 -8.97 44.78 -18.13
N MET A 42 -7.67 44.49 -18.03
CA MET A 42 -6.63 45.46 -17.66
C MET A 42 -5.25 44.93 -18.07
N ASP A 43 -4.33 45.83 -18.31
CA ASP A 43 -2.92 45.56 -18.52
C ASP A 43 -2.13 46.12 -17.34
N LEU A 44 -1.35 45.31 -16.66
CA LEU A 44 -0.55 45.67 -15.48
C LEU A 44 0.88 45.93 -15.93
N VAL A 45 1.40 47.14 -15.67
CA VAL A 45 2.77 47.53 -16.00
C VAL A 45 3.45 48.15 -14.81
N ASP A 46 4.78 48.08 -14.76
CA ASP A 46 5.59 48.82 -13.80
C ASP A 46 5.50 50.34 -14.02
N ALA A 47 5.28 51.10 -12.97
CA ALA A 47 5.05 52.54 -13.09
C ALA A 47 6.29 53.33 -13.53
N ARG A 48 7.52 52.81 -13.43
CA ARG A 48 8.77 53.46 -13.76
C ARG A 48 9.34 52.92 -15.09
N THR A 49 9.33 51.62 -15.31
CA THR A 49 9.96 50.99 -16.50
C THR A 49 8.96 50.80 -17.64
N GLU A 50 7.65 50.90 -17.39
CA GLU A 50 6.54 50.53 -18.28
C GLU A 50 6.57 49.09 -18.81
N GLU A 51 7.43 48.22 -18.21
CA GLU A 51 7.49 46.80 -18.53
C GLU A 51 6.27 46.08 -17.97
N PRO A 52 5.78 45.01 -18.62
CA PRO A 52 4.65 44.19 -18.15
C PRO A 52 4.93 43.58 -16.77
N VAL A 53 3.99 43.73 -15.84
CA VAL A 53 4.03 43.10 -14.54
C VAL A 53 3.26 41.77 -14.61
N GLY A 54 3.95 40.73 -15.08
CA GLY A 54 3.38 39.37 -15.21
C GLY A 54 3.11 38.72 -13.84
N PHE A 55 2.12 37.85 -13.82
CA PHE A 55 1.74 37.07 -12.63
C PHE A 55 1.23 37.87 -11.43
N ALA A 56 0.93 39.13 -11.58
CA ALA A 56 0.27 39.93 -10.55
C ALA A 56 -1.18 39.43 -10.35
N THR A 57 -1.65 39.43 -9.13
CA THR A 57 -3.02 39.04 -8.79
C THR A 57 -3.96 40.24 -8.93
N ALA A 58 -4.92 40.21 -9.87
CA ALA A 58 -6.01 41.14 -9.94
C ALA A 58 -7.28 40.55 -9.31
N SER A 59 -7.86 41.24 -8.32
CA SER A 59 -9.04 40.80 -7.58
C SER A 59 -10.12 41.87 -7.47
N LEU A 60 -11.39 41.45 -7.41
CA LEU A 60 -12.55 42.30 -7.18
C LEU A 60 -13.20 41.97 -5.84
N THR A 61 -13.38 42.96 -5.00
CA THR A 61 -14.10 42.83 -3.73
C THR A 61 -15.33 43.75 -3.77
N VAL A 62 -16.47 43.28 -3.26
CA VAL A 62 -17.65 44.17 -3.13
C VAL A 62 -17.34 45.27 -2.11
N LYS A 63 -17.76 46.48 -2.42
CA LYS A 63 -17.47 47.62 -1.52
C LYS A 63 -18.07 47.36 -0.13
N GLY A 64 -17.21 47.32 0.89
CA GLY A 64 -17.56 47.02 2.28
C GLY A 64 -17.29 45.61 2.74
N ASP A 65 -17.03 44.66 1.83
CA ASP A 65 -16.62 43.27 2.14
C ASP A 65 -15.09 43.10 2.25
N LYS A 66 -14.64 42.13 3.01
CA LYS A 66 -13.20 41.83 3.18
C LYS A 66 -12.69 40.73 2.23
N SER A 67 -13.58 39.97 1.58
CA SER A 67 -13.21 38.83 0.74
C SER A 67 -13.41 39.13 -0.73
N PRO A 68 -12.45 38.79 -1.62
CA PRO A 68 -12.60 38.99 -3.05
C PRO A 68 -13.68 38.04 -3.63
N VAL A 69 -14.58 38.58 -4.42
CA VAL A 69 -15.60 37.80 -5.14
C VAL A 69 -15.09 37.23 -6.45
N LYS A 70 -14.01 37.81 -7.01
CA LYS A 70 -13.32 37.35 -8.21
C LYS A 70 -11.84 37.71 -8.15
N TYR A 71 -11.00 36.87 -8.69
CA TYR A 71 -9.59 37.16 -8.92
C TYR A 71 -9.07 36.42 -10.16
N VAL A 72 -7.96 36.92 -10.71
CA VAL A 72 -7.23 36.30 -11.83
C VAL A 72 -5.75 36.66 -11.68
N LEU A 73 -4.87 35.81 -12.15
CA LEU A 73 -3.45 36.11 -12.34
C LEU A 73 -3.26 36.73 -13.72
N ALA A 74 -2.51 37.81 -13.81
CA ALA A 74 -2.04 38.37 -15.07
C ALA A 74 -1.13 37.34 -15.78
N ASP A 75 -1.18 37.32 -17.10
CA ASP A 75 -0.27 36.48 -17.90
C ASP A 75 1.17 37.04 -17.89
N SER A 76 2.07 36.41 -18.61
CA SER A 76 3.46 36.88 -18.72
C SER A 76 3.64 38.26 -19.38
N GLU A 77 2.61 38.71 -20.10
CA GLU A 77 2.56 40.05 -20.72
C GLU A 77 1.81 41.08 -19.85
N GLY A 78 1.50 40.75 -18.59
CA GLY A 78 0.83 41.60 -17.66
C GLY A 78 -0.69 41.74 -17.90
N LYS A 79 -1.30 40.98 -18.80
CA LYS A 79 -2.71 41.10 -19.11
C LYS A 79 -3.58 40.30 -18.15
N ALA A 80 -4.59 40.92 -17.57
CA ALA A 80 -5.54 40.30 -16.65
C ALA A 80 -6.99 40.45 -17.15
N SER A 81 -7.78 39.35 -17.10
CA SER A 81 -9.16 39.36 -17.56
C SER A 81 -10.07 38.61 -16.57
N LEU A 82 -10.86 39.37 -15.80
CA LEU A 82 -11.84 38.87 -14.84
C LEU A 82 -13.17 38.62 -15.54
N GLN A 83 -13.50 37.37 -15.78
CA GLN A 83 -14.72 36.96 -16.52
C GLN A 83 -15.88 36.66 -15.55
N LYS A 84 -17.11 36.74 -16.06
CA LYS A 84 -18.35 36.43 -15.33
C LYS A 84 -18.50 37.29 -14.05
N VAL A 85 -18.22 38.58 -14.14
CA VAL A 85 -18.43 39.54 -13.07
C VAL A 85 -19.90 40.01 -13.15
N LYS A 86 -20.59 40.02 -12.00
CA LYS A 86 -21.99 40.49 -11.94
C LYS A 86 -22.04 42.02 -11.97
N LYS A 87 -23.16 42.60 -12.37
CA LYS A 87 -23.38 44.06 -12.25
C LYS A 87 -23.26 44.47 -10.78
N GLY A 88 -22.44 45.54 -10.49
CA GLY A 88 -22.22 45.99 -9.14
C GLY A 88 -21.05 46.96 -9.05
N THR A 89 -20.86 47.55 -7.86
CA THR A 89 -19.69 48.36 -7.53
C THR A 89 -18.68 47.50 -6.75
N TYR A 90 -17.45 47.54 -7.24
CA TYR A 90 -16.36 46.71 -6.72
C TYR A 90 -15.11 47.59 -6.43
N VAL A 91 -14.30 47.13 -5.50
CA VAL A 91 -12.92 47.57 -5.34
C VAL A 91 -12.04 46.56 -6.09
N LEU A 92 -11.39 47.03 -7.14
CA LEU A 92 -10.32 46.34 -7.82
C LEU A 92 -9.03 46.47 -7.00
N ARG A 93 -8.36 45.34 -6.79
CA ARG A 93 -7.01 45.29 -6.22
C ARG A 93 -6.07 44.58 -7.19
N ALA A 94 -4.93 45.17 -7.47
CA ALA A 94 -3.85 44.52 -8.17
C ALA A 94 -2.64 44.43 -7.21
N GLU A 95 -2.16 43.19 -6.99
CA GLU A 95 -1.18 42.86 -5.96
C GLU A 95 -0.07 41.97 -6.55
N LEU A 96 1.19 42.31 -6.27
CA LEU A 96 2.37 41.51 -6.52
C LEU A 96 3.43 41.84 -5.45
N LEU A 97 4.14 40.82 -4.97
CA LEU A 97 5.22 40.98 -4.01
C LEU A 97 6.32 41.90 -4.60
N GLY A 98 6.66 42.99 -3.88
CA GLY A 98 7.57 44.02 -4.37
C GLY A 98 6.88 45.22 -4.98
N TYR A 99 5.55 45.24 -5.06
CA TYR A 99 4.77 46.38 -5.52
C TYR A 99 3.77 46.87 -4.47
N VAL A 100 3.50 48.14 -4.45
CA VAL A 100 2.42 48.73 -3.65
C VAL A 100 1.09 48.28 -4.23
N THR A 101 0.22 47.71 -3.41
CA THR A 101 -1.14 47.30 -3.83
C THR A 101 -1.87 48.48 -4.50
N HIS A 102 -2.25 48.31 -5.74
CA HIS A 102 -3.11 49.26 -6.45
C HIS A 102 -4.57 48.98 -6.12
N GLU A 103 -5.29 49.98 -5.60
CA GLU A 103 -6.72 49.88 -5.31
C GLU A 103 -7.50 50.93 -6.09
N GLN A 104 -8.57 50.52 -6.75
CA GLN A 104 -9.46 51.39 -7.53
C GLN A 104 -10.91 50.92 -7.41
N GLU A 105 -11.82 51.86 -7.13
CA GLU A 105 -13.26 51.58 -7.17
C GLU A 105 -13.75 51.55 -8.62
N ILE A 106 -14.44 50.49 -9.02
CA ILE A 106 -14.98 50.33 -10.37
C ILE A 106 -16.48 49.97 -10.31
N LYS A 107 -17.25 50.50 -11.25
CA LYS A 107 -18.67 50.16 -11.41
C LYS A 107 -18.85 49.32 -12.65
N VAL A 108 -19.27 48.05 -12.47
CA VAL A 108 -19.47 47.09 -13.55
C VAL A 108 -20.93 47.12 -13.98
N GLU A 109 -21.21 47.75 -15.11
CA GLU A 109 -22.55 47.80 -15.78
C GLU A 109 -22.54 47.13 -17.14
N GLY A 110 -21.38 46.76 -17.67
CA GLY A 110 -21.10 46.13 -18.93
C GLY A 110 -19.68 45.53 -18.96
N ASN A 111 -19.23 45.06 -20.13
CA ASN A 111 -17.81 44.75 -20.28
C ASN A 111 -16.95 46.00 -20.17
N ILE A 112 -15.95 45.97 -19.35
CA ILE A 112 -15.10 47.14 -19.06
C ILE A 112 -13.65 46.78 -19.40
N ASP A 113 -12.97 47.69 -20.09
CA ASP A 113 -11.54 47.66 -20.26
C ASP A 113 -10.99 48.85 -19.44
N LEU A 114 -10.19 48.56 -18.43
CA LEU A 114 -9.61 49.58 -17.54
C LEU A 114 -8.29 50.13 -18.10
N GLY A 115 -7.84 49.63 -19.26
CA GLY A 115 -6.57 50.04 -19.86
C GLY A 115 -5.36 49.67 -19.01
N THR A 116 -4.31 50.46 -19.09
CA THR A 116 -3.04 50.22 -18.43
C THR A 116 -3.05 50.73 -16.97
N ILE A 117 -2.89 49.82 -16.02
CA ILE A 117 -2.74 50.06 -14.59
C ILE A 117 -1.24 50.09 -14.23
N ARG A 118 -0.73 51.19 -13.75
CA ARG A 118 0.68 51.35 -13.36
C ARG A 118 0.88 50.97 -11.91
N MET A 119 1.59 49.88 -11.67
CA MET A 119 1.96 49.40 -10.34
C MET A 119 3.28 50.04 -9.88
N LYS A 120 3.30 50.62 -8.70
CA LYS A 120 4.50 51.24 -8.12
C LYS A 120 5.29 50.22 -7.33
N GLU A 121 6.63 50.17 -7.53
CA GLU A 121 7.51 49.35 -6.68
C GLU A 121 7.41 49.82 -5.20
N ASP A 122 7.28 48.88 -4.28
CA ASP A 122 7.27 49.13 -2.84
C ASP A 122 8.69 49.02 -2.26
N VAL A 123 9.35 50.17 -2.10
CA VAL A 123 10.71 50.25 -1.55
C VAL A 123 10.74 49.98 -0.03
N LYS A 124 9.62 49.75 0.63
CA LYS A 124 9.50 49.58 2.09
C LYS A 124 9.30 48.14 2.56
N ILE A 125 9.19 47.19 1.66
CA ILE A 125 8.97 45.78 2.06
C ILE A 125 10.30 45.08 2.27
N LEU A 126 10.93 45.33 3.38
CA LEU A 126 11.86 44.41 4.06
C LEU A 126 11.44 44.19 5.53
N ASP A 127 10.14 44.29 5.83
CA ASP A 127 9.61 43.82 7.11
C ASP A 127 8.40 42.91 6.87
N ALA A 128 8.62 41.67 7.20
CA ALA A 128 7.71 40.53 6.97
C ALA A 128 6.31 40.81 7.53
N ALA A 129 5.36 41.08 6.66
CA ALA A 129 3.96 40.81 6.94
C ALA A 129 3.70 39.34 6.57
N SER A 130 3.62 38.50 7.57
CA SER A 130 3.01 37.16 7.42
C SER A 130 1.52 37.32 7.11
N VAL A 131 1.17 37.44 5.84
CA VAL A 131 -0.20 37.29 5.39
C VAL A 131 -0.42 35.80 5.24
N SER A 132 -1.10 35.19 6.21
CA SER A 132 -1.70 33.88 6.02
C SER A 132 -2.92 34.03 5.07
N ALA A 133 -2.65 34.19 3.78
CA ALA A 133 -3.63 33.81 2.78
C ALA A 133 -3.77 32.30 2.91
N VAL A 134 -4.96 31.82 3.22
CA VAL A 134 -5.30 30.39 3.13
C VAL A 134 -5.00 29.99 1.70
N GLY A 135 -3.79 29.47 1.48
CA GLY A 135 -3.35 29.03 0.16
C GLY A 135 -4.29 27.93 -0.33
N ASN A 136 -4.39 27.78 -1.63
CA ASN A 136 -5.16 26.69 -2.22
C ASN A 136 -4.81 25.38 -1.52
N PRO A 137 -5.79 24.67 -0.91
CA PRO A 137 -5.52 23.43 -0.17
C PRO A 137 -4.88 22.36 -1.05
N ILE A 138 -5.15 22.39 -2.36
CA ILE A 138 -4.67 21.39 -3.33
C ILE A 138 -4.29 22.08 -4.62
N ILE A 139 -3.07 21.86 -5.10
CA ILE A 139 -2.58 22.33 -6.40
C ILE A 139 -2.22 21.11 -7.24
N VAL A 140 -2.86 20.96 -8.39
CA VAL A 140 -2.59 19.86 -9.32
C VAL A 140 -1.71 20.37 -10.46
N LYS A 141 -0.56 19.74 -10.65
CA LYS A 141 0.36 19.93 -11.77
C LYS A 141 0.32 18.70 -12.67
N LYS A 142 1.05 18.73 -13.76
CA LYS A 142 1.06 17.65 -14.77
C LYS A 142 1.35 16.25 -14.19
N ASP A 143 2.30 16.16 -13.27
CA ASP A 143 2.82 14.94 -12.65
C ASP A 143 2.82 14.98 -11.12
N THR A 144 2.26 16.03 -10.54
CA THR A 144 2.32 16.28 -9.09
C THR A 144 0.98 16.80 -8.58
N ILE A 145 0.50 16.24 -7.47
CA ILE A 145 -0.57 16.82 -6.67
C ILE A 145 0.05 17.35 -5.39
N GLU A 146 -0.02 18.64 -5.18
CA GLU A 146 0.54 19.35 -4.03
C GLU A 146 -0.60 19.69 -3.06
N TYR A 147 -0.48 19.25 -1.82
CA TYR A 147 -1.38 19.56 -0.72
C TYR A 147 -0.70 20.51 0.25
N ASN A 148 -1.36 21.62 0.58
CA ASN A 148 -0.89 22.52 1.62
C ASN A 148 -1.27 21.93 2.99
N ALA A 149 -0.27 21.49 3.77
CA ALA A 149 -0.51 20.82 5.04
C ALA A 149 -1.29 21.67 6.04
N SER A 150 -1.10 22.99 6.04
CA SER A 150 -1.82 23.91 6.92
C SER A 150 -3.32 24.00 6.64
N SER A 151 -3.75 23.58 5.45
CA SER A 151 -5.17 23.52 5.08
C SER A 151 -5.91 22.30 5.64
N PHE A 152 -5.18 21.36 6.26
CA PHE A 152 -5.75 20.15 6.87
C PHE A 152 -5.47 20.19 8.36
N LYS A 153 -6.54 20.18 9.17
CA LYS A 153 -6.37 20.26 10.62
C LYS A 153 -5.74 19.00 11.17
N THR A 154 -4.60 19.16 11.78
CA THR A 154 -3.90 18.14 12.54
C THR A 154 -3.73 18.59 13.98
N SER A 155 -3.76 17.63 14.90
CA SER A 155 -3.38 17.88 16.28
C SER A 155 -1.85 18.09 16.38
N ASP A 156 -1.42 18.68 17.48
CA ASP A 156 0.00 18.90 17.70
C ASP A 156 0.81 17.61 17.90
N ASN A 157 0.13 16.51 18.22
CA ASN A 157 0.73 15.17 18.38
C ASN A 157 0.53 14.28 17.16
N ASP A 158 -0.22 14.73 16.13
CA ASP A 158 -0.45 13.94 14.93
C ASP A 158 0.86 13.71 14.18
N MET A 159 1.02 12.50 13.69
CA MET A 159 2.10 12.13 12.79
C MET A 159 1.70 12.39 11.34
N LEU A 160 2.64 12.27 10.43
CA LEU A 160 2.40 12.43 9.00
C LEU A 160 1.27 11.48 8.52
N GLU A 161 1.15 10.28 9.07
CA GLU A 161 0.07 9.34 8.78
C GLU A 161 -1.32 9.96 8.99
N ASP A 162 -1.50 10.67 10.11
CA ASP A 162 -2.78 11.31 10.45
C ASP A 162 -3.10 12.48 9.49
N LEU A 163 -2.07 13.19 9.03
CA LEU A 163 -2.22 14.19 7.98
C LEU A 163 -2.60 13.52 6.64
N LEU A 164 -1.90 12.43 6.26
CA LEU A 164 -2.17 11.73 5.00
C LEU A 164 -3.59 11.17 4.93
N LYS A 165 -4.12 10.62 6.03
CA LYS A 165 -5.52 10.15 6.12
C LYS A 165 -6.55 11.24 5.84
N LYS A 166 -6.18 12.52 6.00
CA LYS A 166 -7.05 13.67 5.75
C LYS A 166 -6.94 14.21 4.32
N LEU A 167 -5.92 13.78 3.55
CA LEU A 167 -5.70 14.24 2.19
C LEU A 167 -6.65 13.54 1.21
N PRO A 168 -7.39 14.28 0.38
CA PRO A 168 -8.22 13.68 -0.65
C PRO A 168 -7.39 12.84 -1.63
N GLY A 169 -7.83 11.60 -1.86
CA GLY A 169 -7.14 10.67 -2.77
C GLY A 169 -5.97 9.91 -2.19
N VAL A 170 -5.67 10.10 -0.91
CA VAL A 170 -4.66 9.34 -0.18
C VAL A 170 -5.36 8.41 0.81
N GLU A 171 -5.02 7.14 0.79
CA GLU A 171 -5.50 6.13 1.74
C GLU A 171 -4.31 5.53 2.47
N VAL A 172 -4.45 5.36 3.76
CA VAL A 172 -3.52 4.60 4.60
C VAL A 172 -4.24 3.35 5.08
N ASN A 173 -3.76 2.20 4.65
CA ASN A 173 -4.34 0.91 4.98
C ASN A 173 -3.97 0.48 6.42
N SER A 174 -4.68 -0.50 6.95
CA SER A 174 -4.44 -1.04 8.29
C SER A 174 -3.04 -1.66 8.47
N ASP A 175 -2.42 -2.13 7.39
CA ASP A 175 -1.05 -2.64 7.37
C ASP A 175 0.01 -1.52 7.29
N GLY A 176 -0.43 -0.25 7.20
CA GLY A 176 0.42 0.94 7.07
C GLY A 176 0.88 1.22 5.64
N SER A 177 0.46 0.44 4.65
CA SER A 177 0.71 0.76 3.25
C SER A 177 -0.12 1.98 2.83
N ILE A 178 0.46 2.80 1.95
CA ILE A 178 -0.16 4.03 1.50
C ILE A 178 -0.49 3.88 0.02
N THR A 179 -1.71 4.26 -0.34
CA THR A 179 -2.09 4.42 -1.73
C THR A 179 -2.48 5.87 -1.99
N ALA A 180 -2.03 6.44 -3.09
CA ALA A 180 -2.45 7.75 -3.53
C ALA A 180 -2.99 7.65 -4.96
N ASN A 181 -4.23 8.12 -5.16
CA ASN A 181 -4.94 8.02 -6.44
C ASN A 181 -5.01 6.58 -7.02
N GLY A 182 -5.05 5.58 -6.13
CA GLY A 182 -5.08 4.16 -6.50
C GLY A 182 -3.72 3.52 -6.79
N GLU A 183 -2.62 4.26 -6.69
CA GLU A 183 -1.25 3.75 -6.84
C GLU A 183 -0.57 3.63 -5.48
N THR A 184 0.16 2.54 -5.27
CA THR A 184 0.90 2.32 -4.01
C THR A 184 2.13 3.23 -3.94
N ILE A 185 2.26 3.96 -2.84
CA ILE A 185 3.44 4.78 -2.55
C ILE A 185 4.60 3.87 -2.13
N LYS A 186 5.71 3.95 -2.85
CA LYS A 186 6.89 3.12 -2.59
C LYS A 186 7.93 3.79 -1.71
N LYS A 187 8.03 5.12 -1.75
CA LYS A 187 9.00 5.86 -0.93
C LYS A 187 8.53 7.26 -0.59
N ILE A 188 9.12 7.83 0.45
CA ILE A 188 8.92 9.21 0.87
C ILE A 188 10.25 9.95 0.78
N THR A 189 10.22 11.16 0.20
CA THR A 189 11.35 12.09 0.17
C THR A 189 11.04 13.32 1.00
N ILE A 190 12.08 13.98 1.50
CA ILE A 190 11.98 15.27 2.18
C ILE A 190 12.79 16.27 1.39
N ASP A 191 12.10 17.26 0.78
CA ASP A 191 12.68 18.25 -0.13
C ASP A 191 13.56 17.59 -1.21
N GLY A 192 13.03 16.51 -1.83
CA GLY A 192 13.66 15.75 -2.89
C GLY A 192 14.66 14.68 -2.43
N LYS A 193 15.17 14.72 -1.21
CA LYS A 193 16.12 13.75 -0.66
C LYS A 193 15.42 12.56 -0.06
N THR A 194 15.89 11.35 -0.37
CA THR A 194 15.26 10.09 0.07
C THR A 194 15.36 9.93 1.59
N PHE A 195 14.22 9.65 2.24
CA PHE A 195 14.14 9.43 3.67
C PHE A 195 13.92 7.94 3.96
N PHE A 196 14.89 7.30 4.64
CA PHE A 196 14.90 5.85 4.95
C PHE A 196 14.59 4.93 3.77
N LEU A 197 15.07 5.29 2.58
CA LEU A 197 14.95 4.55 1.32
C LEU A 197 13.49 4.11 1.00
N ASP A 198 13.20 2.81 1.06
CA ASP A 198 11.95 2.25 0.52
C ASP A 198 10.92 1.88 1.59
N ASP A 199 10.98 2.51 2.77
CA ASP A 199 10.01 2.26 3.84
C ASP A 199 9.17 3.51 4.16
N PRO A 200 8.00 3.70 3.49
CA PRO A 200 7.12 4.83 3.76
C PRO A 200 6.61 4.90 5.20
N GLN A 201 6.46 3.76 5.89
CA GLN A 201 5.96 3.73 7.27
C GLN A 201 6.92 4.41 8.24
N LEU A 202 8.23 4.32 7.98
CA LEU A 202 9.23 5.03 8.79
C LEU A 202 9.02 6.55 8.77
N ALA A 203 8.61 7.11 7.64
CA ALA A 203 8.28 8.52 7.56
C ALA A 203 6.90 8.81 8.18
N THR A 204 5.86 8.07 7.79
CA THR A 204 4.48 8.40 8.15
C THR A 204 4.19 8.27 9.63
N LYS A 205 4.77 7.28 10.29
CA LYS A 205 4.53 7.03 11.72
C LYS A 205 5.48 7.78 12.65
N ASN A 206 6.57 8.36 12.13
CA ASN A 206 7.60 8.98 12.95
C ASN A 206 7.83 10.48 12.67
N ILE A 207 7.39 11.00 11.53
CA ILE A 207 7.49 12.44 11.23
C ILE A 207 6.25 13.16 11.77
N PRO A 208 6.42 14.20 12.62
CA PRO A 208 5.29 14.99 13.10
C PRO A 208 4.63 15.77 11.95
N ALA A 209 3.30 15.75 11.85
CA ALA A 209 2.56 16.50 10.83
C ALA A 209 2.86 18.00 10.85
N LYS A 210 3.13 18.55 12.02
CA LYS A 210 3.39 19.99 12.24
C LYS A 210 4.63 20.55 11.55
N ILE A 211 5.63 19.73 11.22
CA ILE A 211 6.83 20.22 10.54
C ILE A 211 6.64 20.31 9.03
N ILE A 212 5.57 19.72 8.50
CA ILE A 212 5.31 19.66 7.08
C ILE A 212 4.59 20.94 6.61
N GLU A 213 5.16 21.59 5.61
CA GLU A 213 4.52 22.71 4.90
C GLU A 213 3.62 22.19 3.78
N LYS A 214 4.13 21.21 2.99
CA LYS A 214 3.43 20.66 1.84
C LYS A 214 3.67 19.18 1.72
N VAL A 215 2.64 18.46 1.26
CA VAL A 215 2.72 17.08 0.83
C VAL A 215 2.52 17.05 -0.68
N LYS A 216 3.49 16.53 -1.42
CA LYS A 216 3.42 16.42 -2.87
C LYS A 216 3.35 14.93 -3.24
N VAL A 217 2.29 14.51 -3.88
CA VAL A 217 2.18 13.19 -4.52
C VAL A 217 2.70 13.34 -5.94
N VAL A 218 3.84 12.72 -6.23
CA VAL A 218 4.60 12.89 -7.48
C VAL A 218 4.64 11.55 -8.23
N GLU A 219 4.26 11.58 -9.50
CA GLU A 219 4.54 10.48 -10.44
C GLU A 219 5.98 10.66 -10.94
N LYS A 220 6.95 10.11 -10.20
CA LYS A 220 8.36 10.21 -10.52
C LYS A 220 8.73 9.20 -11.61
N LYS A 221 9.31 9.68 -12.68
CA LYS A 221 9.88 8.79 -13.71
C LYS A 221 11.05 7.99 -13.14
N SER A 222 11.32 6.81 -13.71
CA SER A 222 12.49 6.03 -13.35
C SER A 222 13.79 6.85 -13.58
N ASP A 223 14.85 6.49 -12.85
CA ASP A 223 16.17 7.15 -13.06
C ASP A 223 16.64 7.02 -14.51
N GLN A 224 16.26 5.93 -15.19
CA GLN A 224 16.52 5.71 -16.62
C GLN A 224 15.72 6.68 -17.48
N ALA A 225 14.41 6.81 -17.25
CA ALA A 225 13.54 7.68 -18.03
C ALA A 225 13.87 9.17 -17.82
N MET A 226 14.29 9.56 -16.61
CA MET A 226 14.79 10.92 -16.35
C MET A 226 16.05 11.22 -17.15
N PHE A 227 16.96 10.27 -17.25
CA PHE A 227 18.21 10.44 -17.99
C PHE A 227 18.01 10.44 -19.52
N THR A 228 17.20 9.53 -20.06
CA THR A 228 16.94 9.40 -21.49
C THR A 228 15.95 10.44 -22.02
N GLY A 229 15.10 10.99 -21.15
CA GLY A 229 13.95 11.80 -21.52
C GLY A 229 12.78 10.99 -22.09
N ILE A 230 12.91 9.66 -22.18
CA ILE A 230 11.92 8.74 -22.71
C ILE A 230 11.25 8.03 -21.53
N ASP A 231 9.93 8.05 -21.51
CA ASP A 231 9.14 7.34 -20.54
C ASP A 231 9.26 5.81 -20.78
N ASP A 232 9.86 5.09 -19.83
CA ASP A 232 10.07 3.63 -19.91
C ASP A 232 8.92 2.82 -19.27
N GLY A 233 7.87 3.49 -18.81
CA GLY A 233 6.73 2.86 -18.17
C GLY A 233 6.97 2.41 -16.74
N GLN A 234 8.13 2.72 -16.17
CA GLN A 234 8.50 2.40 -14.78
C GLN A 234 8.40 3.65 -13.90
N GLU A 235 7.25 4.33 -13.97
CA GLU A 235 6.97 5.45 -13.06
C GLU A 235 6.69 4.92 -11.66
N GLU A 236 7.20 5.63 -10.68
CA GLU A 236 6.93 5.37 -9.26
C GLU A 236 6.12 6.52 -8.68
N THR A 237 5.02 6.20 -8.01
CA THR A 237 4.31 7.21 -7.22
C THR A 237 5.00 7.36 -5.88
N ILE A 238 5.50 8.55 -5.60
CA ILE A 238 6.19 8.89 -4.35
C ILE A 238 5.50 10.04 -3.64
N ILE A 239 5.74 10.17 -2.34
CA ILE A 239 5.39 11.38 -1.59
C ILE A 239 6.66 12.19 -1.35
N ASP A 240 6.71 13.44 -1.84
CA ASP A 240 7.74 14.42 -1.49
C ASP A 240 7.19 15.42 -0.47
N LEU A 241 7.83 15.48 0.69
CA LEU A 241 7.45 16.36 1.78
C LEU A 241 8.29 17.64 1.71
N SER A 242 7.64 18.80 1.69
CA SER A 242 8.35 20.04 1.94
C SER A 242 8.21 20.42 3.41
N VAL A 243 9.34 20.67 4.08
CA VAL A 243 9.35 21.13 5.47
C VAL A 243 9.21 22.65 5.54
N MET A 244 8.71 23.16 6.67
CA MET A 244 8.48 24.59 6.88
C MET A 244 9.77 25.40 6.73
N LYS A 245 9.69 26.55 6.08
CA LYS A 245 10.81 27.48 5.94
C LYS A 245 11.40 27.86 7.30
N GLY A 246 12.72 27.75 7.44
CA GLY A 246 13.45 27.96 8.68
C GLY A 246 13.88 26.68 9.41
N MET A 247 13.33 25.51 9.03
CA MET A 247 13.84 24.22 9.47
C MET A 247 15.01 23.70 8.64
N MET A 248 15.24 24.27 7.45
CA MET A 248 16.34 23.93 6.55
C MET A 248 17.71 24.45 7.02
N ASN A 249 17.83 25.05 8.22
CA ASN A 249 19.09 25.53 8.75
C ASN A 249 19.13 25.39 10.28
N GLY A 250 19.33 24.19 10.77
CA GLY A 250 19.53 23.97 12.19
C GLY A 250 19.02 22.66 12.75
N TRP A 251 19.09 22.53 14.05
CA TRP A 251 18.59 21.40 14.79
C TRP A 251 17.10 21.58 15.10
N PHE A 252 16.35 20.53 14.89
CA PHE A 252 14.96 20.40 15.34
C PHE A 252 14.73 19.04 15.97
N GLY A 253 13.72 18.96 16.80
CA GLY A 253 13.32 17.66 17.36
C GLY A 253 11.94 17.70 17.95
N ASN A 254 11.36 16.51 17.99
CA ASN A 254 10.11 16.20 18.64
C ASN A 254 10.32 14.94 19.48
N VAL A 255 10.08 15.03 20.78
CA VAL A 255 10.24 13.92 21.71
C VAL A 255 8.94 13.75 22.46
N MET A 256 8.35 12.56 22.41
CA MET A 256 7.11 12.19 23.07
C MET A 256 7.35 11.01 24.00
N ALA A 257 6.78 11.08 25.18
CA ALA A 257 6.68 9.96 26.10
C ALA A 257 5.26 9.93 26.68
N GLY A 258 4.68 8.74 26.77
CA GLY A 258 3.34 8.53 27.34
C GLY A 258 3.25 7.20 28.08
N GLY A 259 2.42 7.18 29.11
CA GLY A 259 2.10 6.01 29.89
C GLY A 259 0.60 5.95 30.19
N GLY A 260 0.09 4.76 30.36
CA GLY A 260 -1.32 4.52 30.56
C GLY A 260 -1.63 3.11 31.04
N HIS A 261 -2.90 2.77 31.06
CA HIS A 261 -3.34 1.47 31.52
C HIS A 261 -4.66 1.06 30.86
N ASP A 262 -4.90 -0.24 30.74
CA ASP A 262 -6.18 -0.80 30.33
C ASP A 262 -7.26 -0.53 31.40
N VAL A 263 -8.51 -0.38 30.97
CA VAL A 263 -9.65 -0.09 31.85
C VAL A 263 -10.88 -0.90 31.40
N PRO A 264 -11.33 -1.94 32.14
CA PRO A 264 -10.70 -2.54 33.31
C PRO A 264 -9.37 -3.24 32.92
N ASP A 265 -8.58 -3.54 33.93
CA ASP A 265 -7.37 -4.34 33.77
C ASP A 265 -7.74 -5.69 33.11
N LYS A 266 -7.14 -5.97 31.97
CA LYS A 266 -7.27 -7.20 31.22
C LYS A 266 -5.86 -7.77 31.00
N GLY A 267 -5.18 -8.09 32.09
CA GLY A 267 -3.90 -8.79 31.96
C GLY A 267 -4.08 -10.04 31.10
N TYR A 268 -3.27 -10.20 30.08
CA TYR A 268 -3.19 -11.40 29.28
C TYR A 268 -2.06 -12.26 29.82
N TYR A 269 -2.43 -13.42 30.34
CA TYR A 269 -1.47 -14.44 30.78
C TYR A 269 -1.77 -15.69 29.96
N ASN A 270 -0.80 -16.21 29.24
CA ASN A 270 -0.96 -17.55 28.74
C ASN A 270 -0.50 -18.55 29.80
N ASP A 271 -1.11 -19.74 29.80
CA ASP A 271 -0.87 -20.80 30.80
C ASP A 271 0.58 -21.25 30.90
N GLU A 272 1.39 -21.01 29.87
CA GLU A 272 2.81 -21.34 29.82
C GLU A 272 3.73 -20.16 30.22
N HIS A 273 3.18 -19.02 30.61
CA HIS A 273 3.89 -17.78 30.99
C HIS A 273 4.86 -17.24 29.92
N ARG A 274 4.62 -17.60 28.66
CA ARG A 274 5.44 -17.14 27.53
C ARG A 274 5.10 -15.71 27.11
N PHE A 275 3.87 -15.27 27.36
CA PHE A 275 3.43 -13.90 27.14
C PHE A 275 2.70 -13.37 28.36
N VAL A 276 3.14 -12.22 28.85
CA VAL A 276 2.53 -11.52 29.96
C VAL A 276 2.30 -10.08 29.56
N ASP A 277 1.03 -9.64 29.57
CA ASP A 277 0.64 -8.25 29.42
C ASP A 277 -0.14 -7.83 30.66
N GLU A 278 0.50 -7.06 31.54
CA GLU A 278 -0.06 -6.57 32.80
C GLU A 278 -1.04 -5.40 32.60
N GLY A 279 -1.42 -5.08 31.33
CA GLY A 279 -2.33 -3.98 31.03
C GLY A 279 -1.67 -2.60 31.03
N TRP A 280 -0.38 -2.47 31.32
CA TRP A 280 0.33 -1.22 31.19
C TRP A 280 0.56 -0.86 29.71
N ARG A 281 0.17 0.37 29.36
CA ARG A 281 0.37 0.92 28.00
C ARG A 281 1.43 1.99 28.04
N TYR A 282 2.38 1.90 27.10
CA TYR A 282 3.42 2.91 26.92
C TYR A 282 3.59 3.27 25.47
N GLN A 283 4.02 4.50 25.23
CA GLN A 283 4.41 4.99 23.92
C GLN A 283 5.54 6.00 24.07
N GLY A 284 6.57 5.83 23.27
CA GLY A 284 7.70 6.74 23.20
C GLY A 284 8.08 6.93 21.73
N ALA A 285 8.28 8.19 21.33
CA ALA A 285 8.75 8.49 19.99
C ALA A 285 9.68 9.70 20.03
N ALA A 286 10.74 9.65 19.27
CA ALA A 286 11.64 10.78 19.10
C ALA A 286 12.10 10.87 17.65
N ILE A 287 12.09 12.10 17.12
CA ILE A 287 12.83 12.46 15.92
C ILE A 287 13.70 13.66 16.24
N VAL A 288 14.99 13.56 15.92
CA VAL A 288 15.93 14.66 16.02
C VAL A 288 16.63 14.78 14.68
N GLY A 289 16.63 15.97 14.10
CA GLY A 289 17.21 16.19 12.79
C GLY A 289 18.04 17.47 12.75
N ASN A 290 19.01 17.48 11.85
CA ASN A 290 19.75 18.66 11.44
C ASN A 290 19.68 18.74 9.91
N PHE A 291 18.95 19.74 9.41
CA PHE A 291 18.80 19.94 7.98
C PHE A 291 19.54 21.22 7.58
N LYS A 292 20.26 21.14 6.48
CA LYS A 292 20.94 22.24 5.79
C LYS A 292 20.64 22.13 4.31
N GLU A 293 20.98 23.13 3.52
CA GLU A 293 20.75 23.12 2.06
C GLU A 293 21.43 21.92 1.39
N ASP A 294 22.65 21.58 1.82
CA ASP A 294 23.48 20.53 1.25
C ASP A 294 23.43 19.21 2.02
N SER A 295 22.84 19.18 3.22
CA SER A 295 22.86 17.99 4.05
C SER A 295 21.64 17.84 4.94
N GLN A 296 21.21 16.61 5.14
CA GLN A 296 20.14 16.22 6.06
C GLN A 296 20.60 15.04 6.89
N ILE A 297 20.51 15.16 8.21
CA ILE A 297 20.75 14.04 9.12
C ILE A 297 19.57 13.96 10.07
N SER A 298 19.05 12.76 10.30
CA SER A 298 18.00 12.52 11.28
C SER A 298 18.20 11.22 12.05
N VAL A 299 17.79 11.25 13.30
CA VAL A 299 17.71 10.09 14.18
C VAL A 299 16.25 9.91 14.57
N ILE A 300 15.75 8.68 14.48
CA ILE A 300 14.40 8.33 14.91
C ILE A 300 14.48 7.22 15.96
N LEU A 301 13.61 7.30 16.96
CA LEU A 301 13.39 6.28 17.98
C LEU A 301 11.89 6.11 18.18
N ASN A 302 11.44 4.87 18.33
CA ASN A 302 10.04 4.58 18.65
C ASN A 302 9.97 3.31 19.50
N ALA A 303 9.13 3.31 20.51
CA ALA A 303 8.82 2.13 21.31
C ALA A 303 7.40 2.24 21.86
N ASN A 304 6.59 1.20 21.68
CA ASN A 304 5.23 1.19 22.21
C ASN A 304 4.67 -0.24 22.26
N ASN A 305 3.60 -0.40 23.07
CA ASN A 305 2.77 -1.60 23.10
C ASN A 305 1.29 -1.28 22.81
N THR A 306 1.05 -0.30 21.96
CA THR A 306 -0.27 0.17 21.54
C THR A 306 -0.62 -0.21 20.11
N ASN A 307 -0.07 -1.33 19.61
CA ASN A 307 -0.22 -1.84 18.25
C ASN A 307 0.26 -0.87 17.13
N ASN A 308 1.00 0.16 17.47
CA ASN A 308 1.50 1.13 16.51
C ASN A 308 2.92 0.75 16.03
N ARG A 309 3.03 -0.13 15.05
CA ARG A 309 4.33 -0.43 14.40
C ARG A 309 4.79 0.78 13.60
N GLY A 310 5.97 1.27 13.90
CA GLY A 310 6.59 2.39 13.17
C GLY A 310 7.42 1.98 11.96
N PHE A 311 7.36 0.71 11.52
CA PHE A 311 8.25 0.13 10.50
C PHE A 311 7.63 -1.10 9.84
N ASN A 312 8.16 -1.50 8.66
CA ASN A 312 7.90 -2.80 8.05
C ASN A 312 8.74 -3.90 8.72
N ASP A 313 8.08 -4.94 9.19
CA ASP A 313 8.76 -6.09 9.81
C ASP A 313 9.39 -7.00 8.75
N LEU A 314 10.66 -6.72 8.42
CA LEU A 314 11.41 -7.47 7.42
C LEU A 314 11.76 -8.89 7.88
N ALA A 315 12.05 -9.08 9.16
CA ALA A 315 12.42 -10.39 9.70
C ALA A 315 11.20 -11.30 9.85
N GLY A 316 10.10 -10.79 10.41
CA GLY A 316 8.83 -11.53 10.53
C GLY A 316 8.18 -11.81 9.19
N GLY A 317 8.26 -10.91 8.23
CA GLY A 317 7.76 -11.13 6.87
C GLY A 317 8.47 -12.27 6.13
N MET A 318 9.78 -12.42 6.29
CA MET A 318 10.53 -13.56 5.75
C MET A 318 10.14 -14.88 6.42
N MET A 319 9.95 -14.89 7.73
CA MET A 319 9.52 -16.07 8.47
C MET A 319 8.12 -16.54 8.00
N MET A 320 7.16 -15.63 7.87
CA MET A 320 5.81 -15.95 7.37
C MET A 320 5.82 -16.42 5.91
N GLY A 321 6.64 -15.82 5.05
CA GLY A 321 6.74 -16.20 3.64
C GLY A 321 7.25 -17.63 3.44
N MET A 322 8.08 -18.14 4.33
CA MET A 322 8.61 -19.51 4.22
C MET A 322 7.70 -20.56 4.86
N ARG A 323 6.93 -20.21 5.87
CA ARG A 323 5.89 -21.09 6.41
C ARG A 323 4.73 -21.25 5.42
N GLY A 324 4.46 -20.22 4.59
CA GLY A 324 3.46 -20.28 3.51
C GLY A 324 3.94 -20.97 2.22
N GLY A 325 5.23 -21.32 2.14
CA GLY A 325 5.81 -22.03 1.00
C GLY A 325 5.50 -23.52 0.98
N GLY A 326 5.09 -24.08 2.11
CA GLY A 326 4.44 -25.40 2.19
C GLY A 326 2.96 -25.13 2.46
N GLY A 327 2.15 -25.35 1.48
CA GLY A 327 0.76 -24.91 1.34
C GLY A 327 -0.27 -25.39 2.33
N GLY A 328 -0.14 -25.17 3.61
CA GLY A 328 -1.18 -25.64 4.51
C GLY A 328 -1.61 -24.62 5.57
N MET A 329 -0.71 -24.14 6.40
CA MET A 329 -1.07 -23.34 7.58
C MET A 329 -1.27 -21.84 7.34
N GLY A 330 -0.77 -21.26 6.24
CA GLY A 330 -0.99 -19.85 5.93
C GLY A 330 -2.40 -19.50 5.47
N ARG A 331 -3.26 -20.52 5.26
CA ARG A 331 -4.65 -20.33 4.80
C ARG A 331 -5.70 -20.90 5.75
N GLY A 332 -5.31 -21.77 6.67
CA GLY A 332 -6.22 -22.35 7.66
C GLY A 332 -6.35 -21.52 8.94
N MET A 333 -5.27 -20.99 9.46
CA MET A 333 -5.28 -19.92 10.46
C MET A 333 -5.27 -18.61 9.67
N GLY A 334 -6.37 -17.90 9.64
CA GLY A 334 -6.58 -16.66 8.88
C GLY A 334 -5.39 -15.75 9.05
N GLY A 335 -4.71 -15.50 7.93
CA GLY A 335 -3.38 -14.91 7.92
C GLY A 335 -3.18 -13.85 8.98
N PHE A 336 -2.22 -14.06 9.87
CA PHE A 336 -1.83 -13.10 10.91
C PHE A 336 -1.30 -11.80 10.27
N GLY A 337 -2.18 -11.16 9.45
CA GLY A 337 -1.91 -9.89 8.77
C GLY A 337 -1.76 -8.77 9.78
N GLY A 338 -0.90 -7.80 9.50
CA GLY A 338 -0.62 -6.70 10.39
C GLY A 338 -1.89 -6.03 10.93
N GLY A 339 -2.05 -5.99 12.24
CA GLY A 339 -3.20 -5.38 12.93
C GLY A 339 -3.92 -6.29 13.92
N ASN A 340 -3.76 -7.61 13.83
CA ASN A 340 -4.38 -8.57 14.72
C ASN A 340 -3.51 -8.81 15.97
N GLY A 341 -4.15 -9.01 17.13
CA GLY A 341 -3.46 -9.32 18.37
C GLY A 341 -2.89 -8.09 19.09
N ILE A 342 -2.06 -8.35 20.08
CA ILE A 342 -1.34 -7.35 20.86
C ILE A 342 0.13 -7.35 20.44
N THR A 343 0.66 -6.17 20.10
CA THR A 343 2.02 -6.03 19.59
C THR A 343 2.76 -4.98 20.41
N SER A 344 3.91 -5.39 20.96
CA SER A 344 4.96 -4.48 21.42
C SER A 344 5.99 -4.30 20.31
N SER A 345 6.44 -3.08 20.08
CA SER A 345 7.41 -2.78 19.02
C SER A 345 8.40 -1.72 19.44
N TRP A 346 9.62 -1.82 18.94
CA TRP A 346 10.68 -0.84 19.15
C TRP A 346 11.53 -0.70 17.90
N MET A 347 12.07 0.49 17.70
CA MET A 347 12.99 0.77 16.61
C MET A 347 13.92 1.93 16.92
N GLY A 348 15.09 1.91 16.30
CA GLY A 348 16.04 3.02 16.29
C GLY A 348 16.69 3.12 14.92
N GLY A 349 16.77 4.32 14.37
CA GLY A 349 17.34 4.52 13.04
C GLY A 349 18.05 5.84 12.87
N VAL A 350 19.02 5.83 11.97
CA VAL A 350 19.76 7.01 11.52
C VAL A 350 19.67 7.08 10.02
N ASN A 351 19.37 8.28 9.50
CA ASN A 351 19.35 8.58 8.08
C ASN A 351 20.18 9.82 7.80
N GLY A 352 20.96 9.80 6.71
CA GLY A 352 21.72 10.94 6.25
C GLY A 352 21.67 11.07 4.73
N ALA A 353 21.67 12.32 4.24
CA ALA A 353 21.78 12.65 2.82
C ALA A 353 22.66 13.89 2.65
N TRP A 354 23.56 13.86 1.69
CA TRP A 354 24.54 14.92 1.41
C TRP A 354 24.63 15.16 -0.09
N ASP A 355 24.64 16.43 -0.47
CA ASP A 355 25.05 16.89 -1.79
C ASP A 355 26.54 17.26 -1.71
N LEU A 356 27.35 16.57 -2.47
CA LEU A 356 28.81 16.72 -2.49
C LEU A 356 29.26 17.20 -3.86
N PHE A 357 30.43 17.86 -3.93
CA PHE A 357 31.03 18.35 -5.16
C PHE A 357 30.08 19.29 -5.94
N ASP A 358 29.57 20.32 -5.24
CA ASP A 358 28.64 21.32 -5.80
C ASP A 358 27.34 20.73 -6.41
N GLY A 359 26.92 19.57 -5.90
CA GLY A 359 25.69 18.85 -6.35
C GLY A 359 25.94 17.80 -7.44
N ASP A 360 27.18 17.59 -7.88
CA ASP A 360 27.51 16.54 -8.85
C ASP A 360 27.41 15.13 -8.24
N MET A 361 27.40 15.01 -6.89
CA MET A 361 27.23 13.74 -6.20
C MET A 361 26.21 13.85 -5.06
N GLU A 362 25.14 13.08 -5.15
CA GLU A 362 24.20 12.81 -4.06
C GLU A 362 24.61 11.51 -3.35
N LEU A 363 24.93 11.60 -2.06
CA LEU A 363 25.17 10.47 -1.20
C LEU A 363 24.10 10.42 -0.11
N SER A 364 23.37 9.32 -0.01
CA SER A 364 22.46 9.08 1.11
C SER A 364 22.67 7.69 1.71
N GLY A 365 22.35 7.56 2.99
CA GLY A 365 22.48 6.28 3.68
C GLY A 365 21.62 6.22 4.91
N ASN A 366 21.23 5.00 5.27
CA ASN A 366 20.46 4.75 6.48
C ASN A 366 20.91 3.47 7.19
N TYR A 367 20.67 3.48 8.48
CA TYR A 367 20.69 2.30 9.32
C TYR A 367 19.41 2.27 10.14
N LEU A 368 18.80 1.09 10.24
CA LEU A 368 17.62 0.83 11.03
C LEU A 368 17.81 -0.47 11.82
N TYR A 369 17.55 -0.40 13.12
CA TYR A 369 17.30 -1.54 13.99
C TYR A 369 15.82 -1.53 14.38
N ASN A 370 15.15 -2.67 14.31
CA ASN A 370 13.76 -2.82 14.70
C ASN A 370 13.49 -4.18 15.32
N GLY A 371 12.48 -4.23 16.19
CA GLY A 371 11.99 -5.46 16.76
C GLY A 371 10.54 -5.36 17.16
N SER A 372 9.87 -6.52 17.25
CA SER A 372 8.50 -6.62 17.74
C SER A 372 8.23 -7.98 18.35
N ASP A 373 7.41 -7.97 19.42
CA ASP A 373 6.78 -9.15 20.00
C ASP A 373 5.28 -9.04 19.81
N ARG A 374 4.66 -10.11 19.36
CA ARG A 374 3.25 -10.16 19.03
C ARG A 374 2.59 -11.39 19.61
N PHE A 375 1.44 -11.19 20.21
CA PHE A 375 0.56 -12.23 20.73
C PHE A 375 -0.80 -12.16 20.05
N VAL A 376 -1.27 -13.29 19.53
CA VAL A 376 -2.58 -13.42 18.88
C VAL A 376 -3.33 -14.58 19.51
N GLU A 377 -4.56 -14.33 19.92
CA GLU A 377 -5.57 -15.34 20.17
C GLU A 377 -6.51 -15.35 18.98
N GLU A 378 -6.79 -16.52 18.43
CA GLU A 378 -7.64 -16.69 17.27
C GLU A 378 -8.73 -17.73 17.54
N GLU A 379 -9.95 -17.38 17.14
CA GLU A 379 -11.06 -18.30 17.00
C GLU A 379 -11.50 -18.30 15.54
N SER A 380 -11.59 -19.45 14.91
CA SER A 380 -12.06 -19.56 13.53
C SER A 380 -13.13 -20.62 13.37
N SER A 381 -14.05 -20.35 12.43
CA SER A 381 -15.09 -21.29 11.98
C SER A 381 -15.04 -21.35 10.46
N LYS A 382 -14.80 -22.53 9.93
CA LYS A 382 -14.72 -22.81 8.48
C LYS A 382 -15.79 -23.80 8.08
N ILE A 383 -16.60 -23.43 7.11
CA ILE A 383 -17.60 -24.32 6.49
C ILE A 383 -17.07 -24.65 5.10
N THR A 384 -16.70 -25.92 4.87
CA THR A 384 -16.28 -26.41 3.56
C THR A 384 -17.45 -27.12 2.89
N PHE A 385 -17.73 -26.78 1.65
CA PHE A 385 -18.83 -27.32 0.85
C PHE A 385 -18.32 -28.46 -0.03
N MET A 386 -18.96 -29.62 0.05
CA MET A 386 -18.62 -30.81 -0.70
C MET A 386 -19.58 -30.98 -1.88
N GLU A 387 -19.18 -31.78 -2.90
CA GLU A 387 -19.95 -32.00 -4.10
C GLU A 387 -21.26 -32.75 -3.83
N ASP A 388 -21.25 -33.70 -2.88
CA ASP A 388 -22.42 -34.51 -2.46
C ASP A 388 -23.47 -33.72 -1.66
N GLY A 389 -23.20 -32.39 -1.45
CA GLY A 389 -24.04 -31.52 -0.66
C GLY A 389 -23.77 -31.59 0.84
N SER A 390 -22.85 -32.42 1.31
CA SER A 390 -22.36 -32.41 2.68
C SER A 390 -21.50 -31.19 2.97
N ARG A 391 -21.30 -30.87 4.24
CA ARG A 391 -20.49 -29.74 4.71
C ARG A 391 -19.55 -30.20 5.82
N LEU A 392 -18.28 -29.84 5.70
CA LEU A 392 -17.34 -29.96 6.81
C LEU A 392 -17.39 -28.70 7.64
N LEU A 393 -17.69 -28.84 8.91
CA LEU A 393 -17.73 -27.75 9.89
C LEU A 393 -16.46 -27.86 10.74
N ASN A 394 -15.46 -27.06 10.42
CA ASN A 394 -14.21 -27.00 11.17
C ASN A 394 -14.21 -25.78 12.10
N THR A 395 -13.94 -26.00 13.37
CA THR A 395 -13.70 -24.97 14.37
C THR A 395 -12.25 -25.07 14.84
N ASN A 396 -11.59 -23.95 14.98
CA ASN A 396 -10.21 -23.85 15.45
C ASN A 396 -10.09 -22.72 16.47
N SER A 397 -9.41 -22.97 17.58
CA SER A 397 -9.10 -21.99 18.62
C SER A 397 -7.62 -22.10 18.96
N GLY A 398 -6.89 -20.99 18.94
CA GLY A 398 -5.46 -21.07 19.17
C GLY A 398 -4.80 -19.77 19.60
N THR A 399 -3.53 -19.92 19.97
CA THR A 399 -2.65 -18.81 20.33
C THR A 399 -1.39 -18.83 19.46
N SER A 400 -0.89 -17.65 19.10
CA SER A 400 0.38 -17.51 18.41
C SER A 400 1.19 -16.40 19.02
N MET A 401 2.44 -16.69 19.31
CA MET A 401 3.45 -15.72 19.71
C MET A 401 4.54 -15.66 18.67
N THR A 402 4.90 -14.45 18.25
CA THR A 402 5.98 -14.20 17.31
C THR A 402 6.87 -13.08 17.80
N GLY A 403 8.16 -13.36 17.94
CA GLY A 403 9.20 -12.36 18.18
C GLY A 403 10.02 -12.14 16.91
N SER A 404 10.38 -10.91 16.59
CA SER A 404 11.24 -10.61 15.46
C SER A 404 12.18 -9.45 15.77
N GLN A 405 13.38 -9.48 15.20
CA GLN A 405 14.33 -8.37 15.26
C GLN A 405 15.17 -8.34 13.99
N GLY A 406 15.52 -7.15 13.55
CA GLY A 406 16.25 -6.99 12.30
C GLY A 406 17.07 -5.71 12.24
N HIS A 407 18.10 -5.77 11.40
CA HIS A 407 18.99 -4.67 11.06
C HIS A 407 18.95 -4.44 9.56
N ARG A 408 18.91 -3.20 9.16
CA ARG A 408 18.95 -2.80 7.75
C ARG A 408 19.98 -1.70 7.56
N PHE A 409 20.84 -1.87 6.55
CA PHE A 409 21.76 -0.85 6.04
C PHE A 409 21.41 -0.59 4.58
N GLY A 410 21.38 0.67 4.19
CA GLY A 410 21.21 1.06 2.81
C GLY A 410 22.06 2.27 2.48
N ILE A 411 22.59 2.32 1.26
CA ILE A 411 23.34 3.45 0.72
C ILE A 411 22.77 3.73 -0.67
N ARG A 412 22.68 5.00 -1.05
CA ARG A 412 22.46 5.45 -2.42
C ARG A 412 23.52 6.47 -2.77
N LEU A 413 24.25 6.22 -3.81
CA LEU A 413 25.23 7.11 -4.41
C LEU A 413 24.82 7.35 -5.85
N ASP A 414 24.49 8.61 -6.21
CA ASP A 414 24.26 9.06 -7.59
C ASP A 414 25.31 10.12 -7.90
N HIS A 415 26.18 9.84 -8.89
CA HIS A 415 27.28 10.73 -9.23
C HIS A 415 27.31 11.03 -10.71
N GLU A 416 27.34 12.31 -11.05
CA GLU A 416 27.51 12.83 -12.40
C GLU A 416 28.99 13.17 -12.63
N PHE A 417 29.73 12.28 -13.29
CA PHE A 417 31.13 12.57 -13.68
C PHE A 417 31.22 13.71 -14.68
N THR A 418 30.23 13.81 -15.54
CA THR A 418 30.03 14.85 -16.53
C THR A 418 28.54 15.00 -16.83
N LYS A 419 28.13 16.08 -17.49
CA LYS A 419 26.74 16.24 -17.98
C LYS A 419 26.23 15.09 -18.86
N ASN A 420 27.12 14.23 -19.34
CA ASN A 420 26.80 13.11 -20.24
C ASN A 420 26.96 11.73 -19.58
N THR A 421 27.69 11.65 -18.47
CA THR A 421 28.08 10.37 -17.84
C THR A 421 27.74 10.37 -16.37
N SER A 422 26.97 9.40 -15.93
CA SER A 422 26.65 9.23 -14.52
C SER A 422 26.58 7.78 -14.10
N ILE A 423 26.73 7.56 -12.79
CA ILE A 423 26.61 6.26 -12.14
C ILE A 423 25.70 6.36 -10.94
N LEU A 424 24.83 5.37 -10.79
CA LEU A 424 23.99 5.19 -9.61
C LEU A 424 24.33 3.84 -8.97
N PHE A 425 24.61 3.83 -7.68
CA PHE A 425 24.90 2.63 -6.92
C PHE A 425 24.07 2.59 -5.62
N GLU A 426 23.26 1.53 -5.44
CA GLU A 426 22.34 1.37 -4.33
C GLU A 426 22.47 -0.01 -3.69
N PRO A 427 23.46 -0.24 -2.81
CA PRO A 427 23.57 -1.46 -2.04
C PRO A 427 22.64 -1.42 -0.81
N GLN A 428 22.07 -2.57 -0.48
CA GLN A 428 21.28 -2.80 0.74
C GLN A 428 21.67 -4.13 1.38
N PHE A 429 21.79 -4.12 2.70
CA PHE A 429 22.07 -5.29 3.50
C PHE A 429 21.09 -5.38 4.67
N ASN A 430 20.44 -6.55 4.84
CA ASN A 430 19.52 -6.82 5.92
C ASN A 430 19.97 -8.11 6.63
N PHE A 431 19.86 -8.15 7.95
CA PHE A 431 20.03 -9.37 8.73
C PHE A 431 19.16 -9.32 9.98
N GLY A 432 18.71 -10.48 10.42
CA GLY A 432 17.86 -10.58 11.59
C GLY A 432 17.45 -12.00 11.89
N GLY A 433 16.44 -12.11 12.72
CA GLY A 433 15.86 -13.39 13.09
C GLY A 433 14.63 -13.20 13.96
N GLY A 434 14.02 -14.31 14.32
CA GLY A 434 12.84 -14.32 15.17
C GLY A 434 12.53 -15.71 15.69
N SER A 435 11.56 -15.76 16.59
CA SER A 435 10.99 -16.99 17.14
C SER A 435 9.49 -17.00 16.96
N TYR A 436 8.90 -18.19 16.93
CA TYR A 436 7.46 -18.37 16.98
C TYR A 436 7.10 -19.56 17.88
N ALA A 437 5.92 -19.44 18.47
CA ALA A 437 5.25 -20.53 19.16
C ALA A 437 3.77 -20.42 18.87
N GLU A 438 3.18 -21.48 18.34
CA GLU A 438 1.77 -21.52 17.95
C GLU A 438 1.16 -22.81 18.46
N ARG A 439 0.03 -22.66 19.15
CA ARG A 439 -0.79 -23.78 19.58
C ARG A 439 -2.23 -23.56 19.14
N SER A 440 -2.84 -24.59 18.61
CA SER A 440 -4.25 -24.54 18.21
C SER A 440 -4.95 -25.87 18.48
N ASP A 441 -6.16 -25.81 18.99
CA ASP A 441 -7.07 -26.92 19.17
C ASP A 441 -8.15 -26.87 18.08
N PHE A 442 -8.42 -27.99 17.43
CA PHE A 442 -9.37 -28.06 16.33
C PHE A 442 -10.41 -29.16 16.52
N SER A 443 -11.56 -28.99 15.87
CA SER A 443 -12.61 -30.01 15.79
C SER A 443 -13.31 -29.91 14.44
N THR A 444 -13.50 -31.04 13.78
CA THR A 444 -14.22 -31.17 12.51
C THR A 444 -15.44 -32.04 12.67
N ARG A 445 -16.55 -31.60 12.06
CA ARG A 445 -17.82 -32.37 11.99
C ARG A 445 -18.29 -32.38 10.54
N THR A 446 -18.87 -33.49 10.11
CA THR A 446 -19.53 -33.62 8.82
C THR A 446 -21.03 -33.42 8.99
N ALA A 447 -21.62 -32.49 8.25
CA ALA A 447 -23.05 -32.21 8.25
C ALA A 447 -23.68 -32.62 6.91
N MET A 448 -24.70 -33.46 6.92
CA MET A 448 -25.50 -33.86 5.74
C MET A 448 -26.98 -33.61 6.03
N GLY A 449 -27.56 -32.61 5.36
CA GLY A 449 -28.92 -32.16 5.69
C GLY A 449 -29.02 -31.59 7.11
N ALA A 450 -29.82 -32.23 7.95
CA ALA A 450 -29.99 -31.90 9.37
C ALA A 450 -29.07 -32.73 10.30
N ASP A 451 -28.49 -33.80 9.81
CA ASP A 451 -27.63 -34.70 10.57
C ASP A 451 -26.19 -34.14 10.63
N THR A 452 -25.56 -34.29 11.79
CA THR A 452 -24.16 -33.89 12.00
C THR A 452 -23.45 -35.02 12.74
N THR A 453 -22.39 -35.54 12.13
CA THR A 453 -21.51 -36.57 12.69
C THR A 453 -20.17 -35.96 13.07
N PHE A 454 -19.54 -36.47 14.09
CA PHE A 454 -18.20 -36.12 14.51
C PHE A 454 -17.20 -36.75 13.55
N THR A 455 -16.16 -36.02 13.12
CA THR A 455 -15.15 -36.54 12.20
C THR A 455 -13.79 -36.67 12.91
N ASN A 456 -13.24 -35.54 13.38
CA ASN A 456 -11.97 -35.56 14.10
C ASN A 456 -11.83 -34.39 15.06
N ARG A 457 -10.86 -34.47 15.96
CA ARG A 457 -10.40 -33.38 16.84
C ARG A 457 -8.92 -33.56 17.17
N GLY A 458 -8.30 -32.53 17.65
CA GLY A 458 -6.91 -32.59 18.07
C GLY A 458 -6.33 -31.23 18.35
N PHE A 459 -5.00 -31.22 18.41
CA PHE A 459 -4.25 -29.99 18.54
C PHE A 459 -2.99 -30.01 17.65
N ASN A 460 -2.48 -28.80 17.36
CA ASN A 460 -1.17 -28.59 16.77
C ASN A 460 -0.37 -27.65 17.67
N ASP A 461 0.89 -27.97 17.94
CA ASP A 461 1.86 -27.16 18.65
C ASP A 461 3.12 -27.03 17.82
N ASN A 462 3.42 -25.84 17.33
CA ASN A 462 4.52 -25.58 16.43
C ASN A 462 5.41 -24.50 17.04
N THR A 463 6.67 -24.80 17.22
CA THR A 463 7.66 -23.85 17.76
C THR A 463 8.89 -23.78 16.88
N GLY A 464 9.58 -22.66 16.86
CA GLY A 464 10.84 -22.56 16.12
C GLY A 464 11.47 -21.17 16.12
N ASP A 465 12.70 -21.16 15.62
CA ASP A 465 13.52 -19.97 15.44
C ASP A 465 13.98 -19.86 14.00
N ASN A 466 14.20 -18.64 13.54
CA ASN A 466 14.83 -18.38 12.25
C ASN A 466 15.95 -17.36 12.34
N ARG A 467 16.92 -17.46 11.42
CA ARG A 467 17.95 -16.45 11.18
C ARG A 467 18.04 -16.19 9.69
N ASN A 468 18.07 -14.94 9.32
CA ASN A 468 18.10 -14.58 7.92
C ASN A 468 19.09 -13.44 7.66
N TRP A 469 19.60 -13.41 6.45
CA TRP A 469 20.28 -12.24 5.91
C TRP A 469 20.01 -12.10 4.41
N SER A 470 20.08 -10.87 3.92
CA SER A 470 20.04 -10.59 2.47
C SER A 470 20.96 -9.42 2.11
N ALA A 471 21.60 -9.56 0.96
CA ALA A 471 22.39 -8.51 0.33
C ALA A 471 21.87 -8.28 -1.07
N SER A 472 21.39 -7.09 -1.36
CA SER A 472 20.85 -6.73 -2.65
C SER A 472 21.36 -5.37 -3.12
N GLY A 473 21.26 -5.10 -4.42
CA GLY A 473 21.62 -3.78 -4.91
C GLY A 473 21.48 -3.64 -6.40
N ARG A 474 21.64 -2.38 -6.81
CA ARG A 474 21.57 -1.92 -8.19
C ARG A 474 22.79 -1.06 -8.50
N LEU A 475 23.43 -1.34 -9.62
CA LEU A 475 24.45 -0.49 -10.23
C LEU A 475 23.92 -0.10 -11.61
N LEU A 476 23.80 1.21 -11.87
CA LEU A 476 23.33 1.74 -13.15
C LEU A 476 24.32 2.77 -13.69
N PHE A 477 24.93 2.44 -14.82
CA PHE A 477 25.76 3.36 -15.60
C PHE A 477 24.94 3.98 -16.73
N ARG A 478 25.08 5.28 -16.95
CA ARG A 478 24.32 6.05 -17.95
C ARG A 478 25.25 6.93 -18.77
N GLN A 479 25.11 6.91 -20.10
CA GLN A 479 25.92 7.69 -21.03
C GLN A 479 25.08 8.31 -22.14
N ARG A 480 25.19 9.62 -22.36
CA ARG A 480 24.66 10.34 -23.54
C ARG A 480 25.70 10.31 -24.66
N LEU A 481 25.26 10.00 -25.90
CA LEU A 481 26.13 9.79 -27.05
C LEU A 481 25.88 10.86 -28.13
N GLY A 482 26.63 11.95 -28.10
CA GLY A 482 26.69 12.96 -29.18
C GLY A 482 25.34 13.58 -29.58
N LYS A 483 24.47 12.83 -30.26
CA LYS A 483 23.15 13.29 -30.71
C LYS A 483 22.18 13.40 -29.52
N ALA A 484 21.45 14.49 -29.44
CA ALA A 484 20.44 14.70 -28.38
C ALA A 484 19.41 13.57 -28.39
N GLY A 485 19.16 12.94 -27.22
CA GLY A 485 18.27 11.80 -27.05
C GLY A 485 18.88 10.44 -27.38
N ARG A 486 20.13 10.37 -27.92
CA ARG A 486 20.84 9.10 -28.04
C ARG A 486 21.54 8.74 -26.75
N THR A 487 21.22 7.58 -26.18
CA THR A 487 21.76 7.15 -24.89
C THR A 487 22.09 5.66 -24.88
N VAL A 488 23.03 5.30 -24.03
CA VAL A 488 23.27 3.92 -23.64
C VAL A 488 23.26 3.84 -22.11
N SER A 489 22.66 2.79 -21.57
CA SER A 489 22.74 2.50 -20.15
C SER A 489 22.98 1.02 -19.90
N ALA A 490 23.74 0.73 -18.85
CA ALA A 490 24.03 -0.62 -18.39
C ALA A 490 23.65 -0.72 -16.92
N GLN A 491 22.80 -1.69 -16.60
CA GLN A 491 22.34 -1.91 -15.23
C GLN A 491 22.67 -3.33 -14.78
N VAL A 492 23.19 -3.46 -13.57
CA VAL A 492 23.38 -4.74 -12.89
C VAL A 492 22.59 -4.72 -11.61
N ASN A 493 21.74 -5.74 -11.41
CA ASN A 493 21.06 -5.98 -10.15
C ASN A 493 21.55 -7.31 -9.57
N TYR A 494 21.72 -7.34 -8.27
CA TYR A 494 22.04 -8.55 -7.51
C TYR A 494 21.15 -8.67 -6.28
N ASN A 495 20.86 -9.92 -5.91
CA ASN A 495 20.18 -10.24 -4.66
C ASN A 495 20.65 -11.61 -4.19
N PHE A 496 21.20 -11.66 -2.98
CA PHE A 496 21.62 -12.87 -2.30
C PHE A 496 20.89 -12.92 -0.96
N SER A 497 20.36 -14.09 -0.62
CA SER A 497 19.67 -14.29 0.66
C SER A 497 19.95 -15.68 1.22
N ASN A 498 19.94 -15.77 2.53
CA ASN A 498 19.94 -17.02 3.27
C ASN A 498 18.93 -16.93 4.40
N ASN A 499 18.21 -18.02 4.62
CA ASN A 499 17.35 -18.18 5.78
C ASN A 499 17.53 -19.59 6.34
N ASP A 500 17.87 -19.65 7.61
CA ASP A 500 17.99 -20.87 8.40
C ASP A 500 16.81 -20.90 9.38
N MET A 501 16.07 -22.00 9.41
CA MET A 501 14.95 -22.22 10.30
C MET A 501 15.14 -23.56 11.03
N PHE A 502 14.87 -23.53 12.31
CA PHE A 502 14.88 -24.70 13.18
C PHE A 502 13.57 -24.74 13.96
N GLY A 503 12.97 -25.90 14.16
CA GLY A 503 11.72 -25.97 14.92
C GLY A 503 11.24 -27.38 15.20
N PHE A 504 10.10 -27.41 15.90
CA PHE A 504 9.37 -28.63 16.25
C PHE A 504 7.93 -28.52 15.72
N ASN A 505 7.43 -29.64 15.19
CA ASN A 505 6.02 -29.86 14.86
C ASN A 505 5.50 -30.98 15.75
N GLN A 506 4.55 -30.67 16.62
CA GLN A 506 3.95 -31.66 17.52
C GLN A 506 2.44 -31.59 17.39
N SER A 507 1.79 -32.71 17.13
CA SER A 507 0.33 -32.75 16.99
C SER A 507 -0.26 -34.08 17.39
N LEU A 508 -1.53 -34.03 17.80
CA LEU A 508 -2.37 -35.21 18.00
C LEU A 508 -3.66 -34.98 17.23
N THR A 509 -3.99 -35.91 16.35
CA THR A 509 -5.28 -35.99 15.68
C THR A 509 -6.02 -37.25 16.14
N GLN A 510 -7.23 -37.10 16.62
CA GLN A 510 -8.12 -38.19 17.01
C GLN A 510 -9.26 -38.28 16.02
N THR A 511 -9.37 -39.39 15.31
CA THR A 511 -10.41 -39.60 14.29
C THR A 511 -11.33 -40.72 14.70
N ASP A 512 -12.65 -40.55 14.52
CA ASP A 512 -13.69 -41.54 14.72
C ASP A 512 -14.20 -41.99 13.33
N PHE A 513 -13.54 -43.01 12.75
CA PHE A 513 -13.85 -43.51 11.39
C PHE A 513 -15.24 -44.16 11.30
N ASN A 514 -15.71 -44.78 12.38
CA ASN A 514 -16.94 -45.59 12.35
C ASN A 514 -18.12 -44.88 12.99
N SER A 515 -17.92 -43.66 13.53
CA SER A 515 -18.91 -42.95 14.34
C SER A 515 -19.44 -43.76 15.53
N ASP A 516 -18.58 -44.63 16.11
CA ASP A 516 -18.88 -45.47 17.23
C ASP A 516 -18.29 -44.96 18.58
N GLY A 517 -17.59 -43.80 18.53
CA GLY A 517 -16.92 -43.20 19.67
C GLY A 517 -15.56 -43.78 20.01
N VAL A 518 -15.02 -44.67 19.15
CA VAL A 518 -13.65 -45.19 19.28
C VAL A 518 -12.72 -44.36 18.39
N PHE A 519 -11.74 -43.71 19.02
CA PHE A 519 -10.82 -42.83 18.33
C PHE A 519 -9.52 -43.53 17.98
N GLU A 520 -9.08 -43.39 16.74
CA GLU A 520 -7.72 -43.64 16.33
C GLU A 520 -6.86 -42.37 16.52
N ASN A 521 -5.66 -42.53 17.07
CA ASN A 521 -4.74 -41.44 17.30
C ASN A 521 -3.66 -41.41 16.25
N ASP A 522 -3.49 -40.27 15.60
CA ASP A 522 -2.33 -39.94 14.75
C ASP A 522 -1.47 -38.91 15.48
N ILE A 523 -0.22 -39.26 15.71
CA ILE A 523 0.72 -38.46 16.50
C ILE A 523 1.89 -38.05 15.63
N VAL A 524 2.13 -36.74 15.55
CA VAL A 524 3.33 -36.15 14.95
C VAL A 524 4.19 -35.57 16.07
N ASN A 525 5.42 -36.04 16.20
CA ASN A 525 6.41 -35.49 17.13
C ASN A 525 7.76 -35.35 16.40
N GLN A 526 7.90 -34.23 15.69
CA GLN A 526 8.98 -34.03 14.74
C GLN A 526 9.78 -32.76 15.05
N ARG A 527 11.09 -32.84 14.78
CA ARG A 527 12.02 -31.73 14.70
C ARG A 527 12.42 -31.52 13.23
N PHE A 528 12.58 -30.26 12.84
CA PHE A 528 13.09 -29.97 11.51
C PHE A 528 14.20 -28.89 11.52
N ASP A 529 15.10 -29.04 10.56
CA ASP A 529 16.12 -28.07 10.18
C ASP A 529 15.91 -27.71 8.72
N GLN A 530 15.72 -26.44 8.43
CA GLN A 530 15.51 -25.95 7.07
C GLN A 530 16.49 -24.84 6.73
N ASN A 531 17.20 -24.98 5.60
CA ASN A 531 18.04 -23.92 5.03
C ASN A 531 17.54 -23.54 3.64
N SER A 532 17.42 -22.25 3.39
CA SER A 532 17.01 -21.75 2.07
C SER A 532 17.93 -20.63 1.62
N LYS A 533 18.49 -20.80 0.41
CA LYS A 533 19.40 -19.84 -0.23
C LYS A 533 18.82 -19.35 -1.55
N GLY A 534 18.71 -18.04 -1.67
CA GLY A 534 18.34 -17.36 -2.90
C GLY A 534 19.54 -16.61 -3.48
N SER A 535 19.76 -16.71 -4.78
CA SER A 535 20.78 -15.95 -5.48
C SER A 535 20.20 -15.47 -6.81
N SER A 536 20.30 -14.19 -7.10
CA SER A 536 19.95 -13.66 -8.40
C SER A 536 20.95 -12.62 -8.87
N LEU A 537 21.27 -12.67 -10.15
CA LEU A 537 22.11 -11.68 -10.83
C LEU A 537 21.49 -11.36 -12.18
N SER A 538 21.28 -10.08 -12.48
CA SER A 538 20.79 -9.66 -13.78
C SER A 538 21.58 -8.49 -14.33
N GLY A 539 21.92 -8.56 -15.62
CA GLY A 539 22.53 -7.47 -16.38
C GLY A 539 21.59 -7.03 -17.50
N ARG A 540 21.29 -5.73 -17.56
CA ARG A 540 20.45 -5.12 -18.61
C ARG A 540 21.22 -4.05 -19.34
N LEU A 541 21.20 -4.10 -20.68
CA LEU A 541 21.73 -3.09 -21.58
C LEU A 541 20.57 -2.46 -22.34
N VAL A 542 20.53 -1.13 -22.37
CA VAL A 542 19.50 -0.37 -23.12
C VAL A 542 20.19 0.63 -24.00
N TYR A 543 19.81 0.66 -25.29
CA TYR A 543 20.23 1.65 -26.28
C TYR A 543 19.01 2.38 -26.80
N THR A 544 19.07 3.70 -26.83
CA THR A 544 18.03 4.57 -27.35
C THR A 544 18.53 5.38 -28.52
N GLU A 545 17.83 5.30 -29.67
CA GLU A 545 18.09 6.06 -30.88
C GLU A 545 16.94 7.03 -31.18
N PRO A 546 17.17 8.35 -31.23
CA PRO A 546 16.20 9.30 -31.75
C PRO A 546 16.14 9.21 -33.30
N LEU A 547 15.04 8.63 -33.80
CA LEU A 547 14.76 8.54 -35.23
C LEU A 547 14.36 9.91 -35.79
N THR A 548 13.51 10.63 -35.08
CA THR A 548 13.13 12.03 -35.35
C THR A 548 13.12 12.80 -34.01
N SER A 549 12.74 14.08 -34.03
CA SER A 549 12.58 14.89 -32.81
C SER A 549 11.47 14.38 -31.88
N SER A 550 10.57 13.52 -32.37
CA SER A 550 9.43 13.01 -31.63
C SER A 550 9.28 11.48 -31.65
N LEU A 551 10.08 10.78 -32.44
CA LEU A 551 10.04 9.32 -32.54
C LEU A 551 11.36 8.72 -32.10
N PHE A 552 11.34 7.78 -31.16
CA PHE A 552 12.50 7.11 -30.61
C PHE A 552 12.33 5.60 -30.73
N LEU A 553 13.45 4.93 -30.96
CA LEU A 553 13.59 3.47 -30.92
C LEU A 553 14.45 3.10 -29.72
N GLU A 554 13.93 2.25 -28.84
CA GLU A 554 14.69 1.65 -27.76
C GLU A 554 14.89 0.17 -28.04
N ALA A 555 16.15 -0.28 -27.96
CA ALA A 555 16.52 -1.68 -27.98
C ALA A 555 17.07 -2.06 -26.60
N ASN A 556 16.59 -3.17 -26.05
CA ASN A 556 17.05 -3.66 -24.76
C ASN A 556 17.42 -5.14 -24.83
N TYR A 557 18.44 -5.50 -24.07
CA TYR A 557 18.82 -6.88 -23.81
C TYR A 557 19.07 -7.05 -22.33
N GLN A 558 18.49 -8.11 -21.74
CA GLN A 558 18.71 -8.47 -20.34
C GLN A 558 19.04 -9.95 -20.22
N TYR A 559 20.06 -10.25 -19.45
CA TYR A 559 20.39 -11.60 -19.00
C TYR A 559 20.14 -11.68 -17.51
N SER A 560 19.38 -12.69 -17.06
CA SER A 560 19.05 -12.91 -15.64
C SER A 560 19.34 -14.36 -15.27
N TRP A 561 20.14 -14.54 -14.26
CA TRP A 561 20.42 -15.82 -13.64
C TRP A 561 19.82 -15.83 -12.22
N ASN A 562 19.07 -16.87 -11.90
CA ASN A 562 18.44 -17.05 -10.60
C ASN A 562 18.66 -18.49 -10.12
N MET A 563 18.90 -18.65 -8.84
CA MET A 563 19.06 -19.92 -8.18
C MET A 563 18.40 -19.87 -6.80
N ASN A 564 17.51 -20.83 -6.55
CA ASN A 564 16.93 -21.05 -5.23
C ASN A 564 17.29 -22.48 -4.81
N LYS A 565 17.89 -22.61 -3.66
CA LYS A 565 18.20 -23.90 -3.04
C LYS A 565 17.52 -23.95 -1.68
N SER A 566 16.75 -24.99 -1.42
CA SER A 566 16.12 -25.23 -0.12
C SER A 566 16.33 -26.68 0.28
N GLY A 567 16.68 -26.90 1.53
CA GLY A 567 16.74 -28.23 2.12
C GLY A 567 16.03 -28.21 3.45
N LYS A 568 15.16 -29.18 3.67
CA LYS A 568 14.51 -29.46 4.96
C LYS A 568 14.88 -30.87 5.37
N ASN A 569 15.44 -31.04 6.56
CA ASN A 569 15.67 -32.33 7.19
C ASN A 569 14.69 -32.45 8.35
N THR A 570 13.88 -33.50 8.36
CA THR A 570 12.91 -33.81 9.40
C THR A 570 13.35 -35.06 10.14
N TYR A 571 13.16 -35.06 11.44
CA TYR A 571 13.52 -36.16 12.33
C TYR A 571 12.34 -36.46 13.24
N ASN A 572 11.99 -37.72 13.36
CA ASN A 572 11.01 -38.20 14.34
C ASN A 572 11.67 -38.35 15.71
N SER A 573 10.93 -38.10 16.79
CA SER A 573 11.38 -38.25 18.16
C SER A 573 11.87 -39.66 18.45
N GLY A 574 12.90 -39.79 19.28
CA GLY A 574 13.44 -41.08 19.71
C GLY A 574 12.54 -41.83 20.71
N THR A 575 11.41 -41.25 21.08
CA THR A 575 10.46 -41.87 22.01
C THR A 575 9.07 -41.98 21.39
N ASP A 576 8.40 -43.12 21.60
CA ASP A 576 7.01 -43.32 21.25
C ASP A 576 6.05 -42.78 22.32
N VAL A 577 6.56 -42.29 23.44
CA VAL A 577 5.74 -41.71 24.51
C VAL A 577 5.44 -40.27 24.15
N PHE A 578 4.19 -39.99 23.89
CA PHE A 578 3.66 -38.67 23.60
C PHE A 578 2.76 -38.21 24.75
N ASP A 579 3.25 -37.27 25.55
CA ASP A 579 2.48 -36.68 26.65
C ASP A 579 1.89 -35.33 26.18
N VAL A 580 0.59 -35.26 26.03
CA VAL A 580 -0.15 -34.08 25.58
C VAL A 580 0.01 -32.88 26.52
N SER A 581 0.24 -33.18 27.83
CA SER A 581 0.41 -32.14 28.84
C SER A 581 1.87 -31.62 28.96
N ASN A 582 2.83 -32.40 28.44
CA ASN A 582 4.24 -32.04 28.45
C ASN A 582 4.90 -32.51 27.15
N LEU A 583 4.80 -31.69 26.12
CA LEU A 583 5.31 -32.00 24.79
C LEU A 583 6.86 -32.04 24.80
N VAL A 584 7.40 -33.25 24.99
CA VAL A 584 8.87 -33.47 25.01
C VAL A 584 9.29 -34.11 23.71
N TYR A 585 10.29 -33.51 23.05
CA TYR A 585 11.00 -34.12 21.96
C TYR A 585 12.31 -34.77 22.45
N ASP A 586 12.47 -36.07 22.29
CA ASP A 586 13.68 -36.78 22.65
C ASP A 586 14.66 -36.85 21.46
N ARG A 587 15.81 -36.24 21.60
CA ARG A 587 16.91 -36.28 20.62
C ARG A 587 17.70 -37.56 20.67
N ASN A 588 17.63 -38.29 21.77
CA ASN A 588 18.34 -39.57 21.88
C ASN A 588 17.57 -40.65 21.10
N GLY A 589 18.16 -41.15 20.02
CA GLY A 589 17.52 -42.14 19.17
C GLY A 589 16.58 -41.52 18.12
N GLU A 590 16.60 -40.17 17.90
CA GLU A 590 15.85 -39.58 16.81
C GLU A 590 16.17 -40.24 15.47
N SER A 591 15.16 -40.44 14.62
CA SER A 591 15.29 -41.05 13.31
C SER A 591 15.04 -40.05 12.21
N TYR A 592 15.90 -40.04 11.19
CA TYR A 592 15.69 -39.22 10.00
C TYR A 592 14.45 -39.68 9.25
N ASP A 593 13.57 -38.74 8.93
CA ASP A 593 12.35 -39.00 8.18
C ASP A 593 12.52 -38.55 6.71
N PRO A 594 12.75 -39.48 5.77
CA PRO A 594 12.95 -39.13 4.37
C PRO A 594 11.66 -38.64 3.68
N THR A 595 10.48 -39.00 4.23
CA THR A 595 9.18 -38.65 3.68
C THR A 595 8.92 -37.13 3.81
N TYR A 596 9.24 -36.60 4.98
CA TYR A 596 9.03 -35.17 5.29
C TYR A 596 10.29 -34.34 5.16
N SER A 597 11.36 -34.93 4.61
CA SER A 597 12.59 -34.27 4.26
C SER A 597 12.68 -33.96 2.78
N SER A 598 13.27 -32.82 2.43
CA SER A 598 13.36 -32.41 1.03
C SER A 598 14.66 -31.67 0.72
N SER A 599 15.17 -31.89 -0.49
CA SER A 599 16.25 -31.08 -1.06
C SER A 599 15.85 -30.60 -2.44
N ILE A 600 15.82 -29.30 -2.61
CA ILE A 600 15.33 -28.65 -3.84
C ILE A 600 16.40 -27.71 -4.34
N LEU A 601 16.69 -27.79 -5.63
CA LEU A 601 17.45 -26.80 -6.37
C LEU A 601 16.60 -26.35 -7.56
N ASN A 602 16.29 -25.05 -7.60
CA ASN A 602 15.69 -24.42 -8.77
C ASN A 602 16.67 -23.42 -9.34
N ARG A 603 17.06 -23.58 -10.59
CA ARG A 603 17.91 -22.67 -11.35
C ARG A 603 17.20 -22.29 -12.62
N TYR A 604 17.05 -20.99 -12.86
CA TYR A 604 16.54 -20.53 -14.14
C TYR A 604 17.36 -19.37 -14.71
N ILE A 605 17.58 -19.45 -16.03
CA ILE A 605 18.25 -18.44 -16.83
C ILE A 605 17.17 -17.86 -17.75
N ASN A 606 16.96 -16.56 -17.63
CA ASN A 606 16.04 -15.83 -18.48
C ASN A 606 16.81 -14.78 -19.28
N GLN A 607 16.64 -14.80 -20.58
CA GLN A 607 17.16 -13.77 -21.47
C GLN A 607 15.96 -13.00 -22.02
N THR A 608 16.10 -11.69 -22.15
CA THR A 608 15.06 -10.83 -22.72
C THR A 608 15.70 -9.97 -23.78
N ALA A 609 15.18 -10.04 -24.98
CA ALA A 609 15.52 -9.10 -26.06
C ALA A 609 14.26 -8.38 -26.51
N GLY A 610 14.28 -7.06 -26.54
CA GLY A 610 13.11 -6.26 -26.81
C GLY A 610 13.39 -5.02 -27.66
N LEU A 611 12.33 -4.61 -28.37
CA LEU A 611 12.28 -3.36 -29.13
C LEU A 611 11.01 -2.58 -28.71
N THR A 612 11.17 -1.29 -28.49
CA THR A 612 10.08 -0.37 -28.17
C THR A 612 10.16 0.87 -29.04
N PHE A 613 9.07 1.20 -29.71
CA PHE A 613 8.88 2.47 -30.39
C PHE A 613 8.15 3.43 -29.47
N SER A 614 8.69 4.64 -29.28
CA SER A 614 8.12 5.70 -28.47
C SER A 614 7.88 6.94 -29.33
N TRP A 615 6.63 7.37 -29.42
CA TRP A 615 6.23 8.59 -30.10
C TRP A 615 5.77 9.63 -29.09
N GLN A 616 6.46 10.77 -29.05
CA GLN A 616 6.24 11.83 -28.07
C GLN A 616 5.91 13.14 -28.79
N LYS A 617 4.75 13.68 -28.48
CA LYS A 617 4.32 15.04 -28.83
C LYS A 617 3.70 15.71 -27.60
N GLU A 618 3.51 17.04 -27.67
CA GLU A 618 3.05 17.86 -26.52
C GLU A 618 1.87 17.27 -25.74
N LYS A 619 0.87 16.70 -26.42
CA LYS A 619 -0.35 16.16 -25.81
C LYS A 619 -0.43 14.63 -25.82
N ILE A 620 0.41 13.95 -26.57
CA ILE A 620 0.33 12.49 -26.75
C ILE A 620 1.72 11.89 -26.56
N ASN A 621 1.78 10.87 -25.70
CA ASN A 621 2.92 9.97 -25.60
C ASN A 621 2.40 8.54 -25.84
N ALA A 622 2.85 7.92 -26.93
CA ALA A 622 2.44 6.57 -27.29
C ALA A 622 3.66 5.66 -27.45
N GLN A 623 3.57 4.47 -26.90
CA GLN A 623 4.64 3.47 -26.94
C GLN A 623 4.04 2.13 -27.34
N VAL A 624 4.76 1.39 -28.19
CA VAL A 624 4.45 0.01 -28.54
C VAL A 624 5.76 -0.78 -28.54
N GLY A 625 5.78 -1.87 -27.81
CA GLY A 625 6.96 -2.72 -27.70
C GLY A 625 6.62 -4.19 -27.71
N ALA A 626 7.59 -4.99 -28.07
CA ALA A 626 7.56 -6.44 -27.93
C ALA A 626 8.91 -6.96 -27.47
N GLN A 627 8.86 -7.99 -26.64
CA GLN A 627 10.05 -8.66 -26.12
C GLN A 627 9.90 -10.16 -26.31
N VAL A 628 11.00 -10.83 -26.57
CA VAL A 628 11.11 -12.28 -26.58
C VAL A 628 11.94 -12.69 -25.37
N ASN A 629 11.48 -13.76 -24.69
CA ASN A 629 12.04 -14.18 -23.41
C ASN A 629 12.30 -15.70 -23.43
N PRO A 630 13.42 -16.19 -24.02
CA PRO A 630 13.86 -17.56 -23.83
C PRO A 630 14.24 -17.79 -22.36
N THR A 631 13.65 -18.80 -21.77
CA THR A 631 13.88 -19.20 -20.38
C THR A 631 14.28 -20.67 -20.32
N ASN A 632 15.40 -20.95 -19.68
CA ASN A 632 15.86 -22.29 -19.36
C ASN A 632 15.72 -22.50 -17.85
N THR A 633 14.98 -23.53 -17.45
CA THR A 633 14.79 -23.89 -16.06
C THR A 633 15.38 -25.27 -15.81
N HIS A 634 16.17 -25.40 -14.76
CA HIS A 634 16.66 -26.65 -14.22
C HIS A 634 16.19 -26.80 -12.78
N ASN A 635 15.39 -27.82 -12.52
CA ASN A 635 14.86 -28.15 -11.21
C ASN A 635 15.43 -29.50 -10.78
N GLU A 636 15.92 -29.60 -9.57
CA GLU A 636 16.32 -30.85 -8.94
C GLU A 636 15.59 -31.00 -7.61
N THR A 637 14.96 -32.14 -7.38
CA THR A 637 14.26 -32.44 -6.14
C THR A 637 14.61 -33.85 -5.70
N ASN A 638 15.18 -34.00 -4.51
CA ASN A 638 15.59 -35.28 -3.95
C ASN A 638 16.41 -36.14 -4.93
N GLY A 639 17.34 -35.49 -5.67
CA GLY A 639 18.22 -36.16 -6.65
C GLY A 639 17.57 -36.45 -7.99
N LYS A 640 16.27 -36.09 -8.21
CA LYS A 640 15.62 -36.17 -9.52
C LYS A 640 15.63 -34.80 -10.17
N SER A 641 16.07 -34.70 -11.43
CA SER A 641 16.17 -33.44 -12.15
C SER A 641 15.12 -33.33 -13.28
N TYR A 642 14.63 -32.10 -13.48
CA TYR A 642 13.66 -31.74 -14.51
C TYR A 642 14.12 -30.48 -15.21
N ASP A 643 14.30 -30.59 -16.52
CA ASP A 643 14.72 -29.48 -17.38
C ASP A 643 13.54 -28.98 -18.23
N SER A 644 13.40 -27.66 -18.33
CA SER A 644 12.42 -27.02 -19.20
C SER A 644 13.04 -25.86 -19.97
N LYS A 645 12.70 -25.78 -21.27
CA LYS A 645 13.08 -24.68 -22.15
C LYS A 645 11.82 -24.10 -22.76
N VAL A 646 11.59 -22.81 -22.51
CA VAL A 646 10.38 -22.12 -22.96
C VAL A 646 10.77 -20.82 -23.66
N LEU A 647 10.19 -20.56 -24.82
CA LEU A 647 10.27 -19.28 -25.51
C LEU A 647 8.96 -18.53 -25.28
N ASN A 648 9.06 -17.44 -24.54
CA ASN A 648 7.94 -16.56 -24.24
C ASN A 648 8.05 -15.25 -25.01
N TRP A 649 6.96 -14.54 -25.15
CA TRP A 649 6.92 -13.20 -25.70
C TRP A 649 6.05 -12.29 -24.82
N SER A 650 6.41 -11.01 -24.79
CA SER A 650 5.77 -10.03 -23.91
C SER A 650 5.50 -8.75 -24.71
N PRO A 651 4.27 -8.60 -25.24
CA PRO A 651 3.85 -7.36 -25.90
C PRO A 651 3.50 -6.31 -24.86
N SER A 652 3.76 -5.04 -25.18
CA SER A 652 3.34 -3.90 -24.37
C SER A 652 2.86 -2.76 -25.26
N ALA A 653 1.87 -2.02 -24.79
CA ALA A 653 1.40 -0.81 -25.41
C ALA A 653 1.00 0.21 -24.33
N ARG A 654 1.35 1.47 -24.53
CA ARG A 654 1.02 2.57 -23.62
C ARG A 654 0.64 3.79 -24.42
N VAL A 655 -0.43 4.44 -23.99
CA VAL A 655 -0.86 5.73 -24.55
C VAL A 655 -1.18 6.66 -23.39
N ARG A 656 -0.51 7.81 -23.34
CA ARG A 656 -0.88 8.92 -22.46
C ARG A 656 -1.37 10.07 -23.34
N TYR A 657 -2.58 10.54 -23.07
CA TYR A 657 -3.21 11.61 -23.82
C TYR A 657 -3.69 12.71 -22.88
N GLN A 658 -3.08 13.88 -23.01
CA GLN A 658 -3.51 15.10 -22.34
C GLN A 658 -4.61 15.76 -23.19
N ILE A 659 -5.87 15.51 -22.85
CA ILE A 659 -7.06 16.02 -23.59
C ILE A 659 -7.07 17.56 -23.52
N ASN A 660 -6.83 18.09 -22.32
CA ASN A 660 -6.62 19.51 -22.04
C ASN A 660 -5.81 19.66 -20.75
N ASP A 661 -5.56 20.89 -20.30
CA ASP A 661 -4.72 21.17 -19.11
C ASP A 661 -5.25 20.55 -17.81
N ASN A 662 -6.56 20.26 -17.77
CA ASN A 662 -7.27 19.73 -16.61
C ASN A 662 -7.57 18.23 -16.74
N THR A 663 -7.33 17.60 -17.90
CA THR A 663 -7.82 16.25 -18.18
C THR A 663 -6.74 15.38 -18.83
N ASN A 664 -6.39 14.28 -18.18
CA ASN A 664 -5.45 13.28 -18.64
C ASN A 664 -6.10 11.90 -18.74
N LEU A 665 -5.76 11.18 -19.80
CA LEU A 665 -6.10 9.77 -19.98
C LEU A 665 -4.83 8.97 -20.24
N MET A 666 -4.64 7.88 -19.51
CA MET A 666 -3.58 6.91 -19.73
C MET A 666 -4.18 5.53 -19.91
N VAL A 667 -3.71 4.82 -20.94
CA VAL A 667 -4.05 3.41 -21.14
C VAL A 667 -2.75 2.64 -21.29
N PHE A 668 -2.63 1.57 -20.55
CA PHE A 668 -1.46 0.70 -20.54
C PHE A 668 -1.89 -0.76 -20.64
N TYR A 669 -1.27 -1.49 -21.55
CA TYR A 669 -1.40 -2.92 -21.69
C TYR A 669 -0.03 -3.58 -21.60
N ASN A 670 0.08 -4.68 -20.86
CA ASN A 670 1.22 -5.57 -20.92
C ASN A 670 0.82 -7.03 -20.82
N GLY A 671 1.46 -7.83 -21.67
CA GLY A 671 1.42 -9.28 -21.62
C GLY A 671 2.70 -9.84 -21.00
N ARG A 672 2.60 -10.82 -20.12
CA ARG A 672 3.77 -11.44 -19.48
C ARG A 672 3.55 -12.94 -19.22
N SER A 673 4.49 -13.74 -19.67
CA SER A 673 4.59 -15.13 -19.23
C SER A 673 5.16 -15.21 -17.80
N ALA A 674 4.68 -16.16 -17.01
CA ALA A 674 5.17 -16.47 -15.68
C ALA A 674 5.31 -17.98 -15.48
N GLN A 675 6.27 -18.37 -14.64
CA GLN A 675 6.55 -19.75 -14.29
C GLN A 675 5.84 -20.12 -12.97
N PRO A 676 5.46 -21.38 -12.77
CA PRO A 676 5.03 -21.89 -11.47
C PRO A 676 6.12 -21.63 -10.41
N SER A 677 5.72 -21.45 -9.15
CA SER A 677 6.67 -21.30 -8.04
C SER A 677 7.36 -22.64 -7.74
N THR A 678 8.53 -22.57 -7.08
CA THR A 678 9.27 -23.77 -6.67
C THR A 678 8.42 -24.68 -5.78
N SER A 679 7.66 -24.11 -4.85
CA SER A 679 6.74 -24.87 -3.99
C SER A 679 5.64 -25.59 -4.76
N GLN A 680 5.13 -24.96 -5.82
CA GLN A 680 4.12 -25.60 -6.69
C GLN A 680 4.70 -26.74 -7.52
N LEU A 681 5.98 -26.71 -7.84
CA LEU A 681 6.67 -27.73 -8.61
C LEU A 681 7.23 -28.88 -7.75
N MET A 682 7.33 -28.69 -6.44
CA MET A 682 7.98 -29.62 -5.52
C MET A 682 7.16 -30.88 -5.29
N PRO A 683 7.61 -32.07 -5.75
CA PRO A 683 6.90 -33.31 -5.56
C PRO A 683 7.18 -33.95 -4.19
N VAL A 684 6.97 -33.18 -3.13
CA VAL A 684 7.11 -33.63 -1.73
C VAL A 684 5.88 -33.15 -0.97
N PRO A 685 5.13 -34.03 -0.30
CA PRO A 685 4.00 -33.65 0.52
C PRO A 685 4.45 -32.74 1.68
N ASP A 686 3.72 -31.68 1.92
CA ASP A 686 3.85 -30.87 3.12
C ASP A 686 2.77 -31.25 4.11
N ASN A 687 3.17 -31.80 5.23
CA ASN A 687 2.33 -32.30 6.31
C ASN A 687 2.40 -31.43 7.58
N THR A 688 2.85 -30.20 7.46
CA THR A 688 2.94 -29.26 8.60
C THR A 688 1.57 -29.10 9.29
N ASP A 689 0.50 -29.26 8.53
CA ASP A 689 -0.87 -29.42 9.00
C ASP A 689 -1.38 -30.82 8.58
N PRO A 690 -1.53 -31.78 9.52
CA PRO A 690 -1.96 -33.14 9.19
C PRO A 690 -3.33 -33.24 8.51
N LEU A 691 -4.19 -32.23 8.69
CA LEU A 691 -5.50 -32.15 8.06
C LEU A 691 -5.50 -31.46 6.70
N ASN A 692 -4.37 -30.89 6.27
CA ASN A 692 -4.26 -30.14 5.00
C ASN A 692 -2.93 -30.48 4.32
N ILE A 693 -2.86 -31.62 3.66
CA ILE A 693 -1.66 -32.07 2.94
C ILE A 693 -1.56 -31.33 1.60
N SER A 694 -0.49 -30.59 1.44
CA SER A 694 -0.22 -29.88 0.19
C SER A 694 0.81 -30.65 -0.65
N LEU A 695 0.46 -30.90 -1.90
CA LEU A 695 1.27 -31.59 -2.88
C LEU A 695 1.79 -30.59 -3.90
N GLY A 696 3.03 -30.71 -4.35
CA GLY A 696 3.50 -29.99 -5.54
C GLY A 696 3.12 -30.74 -6.82
N ASN A 697 3.42 -30.17 -7.99
CA ASN A 697 3.21 -30.81 -9.27
C ASN A 697 4.35 -30.47 -10.25
N PRO A 698 5.29 -31.40 -10.51
CA PRO A 698 6.43 -31.16 -11.40
C PRO A 698 6.03 -30.97 -12.87
N TYR A 699 4.79 -31.32 -13.25
CA TYR A 699 4.28 -31.26 -14.64
C TYR A 699 3.58 -29.93 -14.96
N LEU A 700 3.61 -28.95 -14.06
CA LEU A 700 3.03 -27.64 -14.32
C LEU A 700 3.71 -26.92 -15.47
N LYS A 701 2.89 -26.30 -16.31
CA LYS A 701 3.32 -25.46 -17.44
C LYS A 701 3.24 -23.98 -17.08
N PRO A 702 4.05 -23.13 -17.75
CA PRO A 702 3.92 -21.68 -17.61
C PRO A 702 2.53 -21.15 -17.97
N TYR A 703 2.17 -20.05 -17.39
CA TYR A 703 0.92 -19.33 -17.65
C TYR A 703 1.22 -17.91 -18.19
N PHE A 704 0.23 -17.30 -18.88
CA PHE A 704 0.39 -15.99 -19.47
C PHE A 704 -0.59 -14.98 -18.86
N ASN A 705 -0.04 -13.88 -18.36
CA ASN A 705 -0.81 -12.79 -17.75
C ASN A 705 -1.02 -11.67 -18.77
N HIS A 706 -2.27 -11.26 -18.96
CA HIS A 706 -2.65 -10.05 -19.67
C HIS A 706 -3.10 -9.02 -18.65
N ASN A 707 -2.54 -7.81 -18.68
CA ASN A 707 -2.94 -6.71 -17.82
C ASN A 707 -3.29 -5.50 -18.68
N LEU A 708 -4.47 -4.93 -18.46
CA LEU A 708 -4.94 -3.69 -19.05
C LEU A 708 -5.25 -2.71 -17.93
N ARG A 709 -4.66 -1.52 -17.98
CA ARG A 709 -4.94 -0.44 -17.05
C ARG A 709 -5.38 0.80 -17.82
N ALA A 710 -6.47 1.42 -17.38
CA ALA A 710 -6.90 2.72 -17.86
C ALA A 710 -7.06 3.67 -16.67
N ASN A 711 -6.48 4.86 -16.78
CA ASN A 711 -6.53 5.88 -15.74
C ASN A 711 -7.00 7.19 -16.37
N PHE A 712 -8.09 7.74 -15.85
CA PHE A 712 -8.67 9.03 -16.24
C PHE A 712 -8.60 9.98 -15.05
N ARG A 713 -8.02 11.17 -15.26
CA ARG A 713 -7.92 12.22 -14.24
C ARG A 713 -8.48 13.51 -14.82
N PHE A 714 -9.39 14.11 -14.08
CA PHE A 714 -9.91 15.46 -14.32
C PHE A 714 -9.78 16.29 -13.04
N THR A 715 -9.25 17.51 -13.16
CA THR A 715 -9.16 18.44 -12.03
C THR A 715 -9.49 19.85 -12.50
N ASP A 716 -10.53 20.44 -11.92
CA ASP A 716 -10.87 21.83 -12.17
C ASP A 716 -10.24 22.70 -11.07
N MET A 717 -9.19 23.45 -11.43
CA MET A 717 -8.46 24.37 -10.53
C MET A 717 -9.31 25.53 -10.02
N LYS A 718 -10.47 25.82 -10.64
CA LYS A 718 -11.35 26.94 -10.24
C LYS A 718 -12.34 26.54 -9.17
N SER A 719 -12.90 25.35 -9.30
CA SER A 719 -13.86 24.78 -8.36
C SER A 719 -13.23 23.83 -7.35
N PHE A 720 -11.92 23.50 -7.49
CA PHE A 720 -11.22 22.46 -6.73
C PHE A 720 -11.91 21.09 -6.79
N THR A 721 -12.67 20.85 -7.85
CA THR A 721 -13.30 19.56 -8.09
C THR A 721 -12.34 18.64 -8.81
N SER A 722 -12.14 17.44 -8.27
CA SER A 722 -11.32 16.39 -8.90
C SER A 722 -12.15 15.13 -9.12
N VAL A 723 -11.92 14.50 -10.27
CA VAL A 723 -12.49 13.20 -10.63
C VAL A 723 -11.35 12.30 -11.08
N ASN A 724 -11.18 11.17 -10.39
CA ASN A 724 -10.23 10.13 -10.76
C ASN A 724 -11.00 8.83 -11.03
N ALA A 725 -10.80 8.24 -12.20
CA ALA A 725 -11.33 6.93 -12.54
C ALA A 725 -10.21 6.02 -12.97
N ASN A 726 -10.17 4.82 -12.38
CA ASN A 726 -9.15 3.82 -12.65
C ASN A 726 -9.84 2.48 -12.95
N ILE A 727 -9.45 1.83 -14.05
CA ILE A 727 -9.94 0.50 -14.44
C ILE A 727 -8.73 -0.38 -14.66
N ASN A 728 -8.65 -1.49 -13.92
CA ASN A 728 -7.64 -2.51 -14.08
C ASN A 728 -8.32 -3.82 -14.48
N GLY A 729 -7.93 -4.38 -15.63
CA GLY A 729 -8.36 -5.70 -16.11
C GLY A 729 -7.19 -6.66 -16.14
N GLY A 730 -7.36 -7.86 -15.60
CA GLY A 730 -6.41 -8.94 -15.65
C GLY A 730 -7.04 -10.20 -16.23
N MET A 731 -6.30 -10.93 -17.07
CA MET A 731 -6.66 -12.25 -17.56
C MET A 731 -5.41 -13.13 -17.53
N VAL A 732 -5.55 -14.34 -17.00
CA VAL A 732 -4.47 -15.32 -16.95
C VAL A 732 -4.88 -16.51 -17.81
N GLN A 733 -4.12 -16.76 -18.87
CA GLN A 733 -4.28 -17.97 -19.68
C GLN A 733 -3.47 -19.11 -19.07
N ASN A 734 -3.99 -20.33 -19.14
CA ASN A 734 -3.36 -21.52 -18.54
C ASN A 734 -3.06 -21.32 -17.04
N ALA A 735 -4.01 -20.72 -16.31
CA ALA A 735 -3.83 -20.38 -14.91
C ALA A 735 -3.59 -21.61 -14.04
N ILE A 736 -2.80 -21.47 -12.99
CA ILE A 736 -2.65 -22.53 -12.01
C ILE A 736 -3.88 -22.52 -11.10
N ALA A 737 -4.58 -23.65 -11.07
CA ALA A 737 -5.71 -23.94 -10.23
C ALA A 737 -5.33 -25.04 -9.21
N ASN A 738 -6.06 -25.18 -8.13
CA ASN A 738 -5.90 -26.29 -7.19
C ASN A 738 -6.94 -27.36 -7.48
N ALA A 739 -6.51 -28.63 -7.51
CA ALA A 739 -7.36 -29.79 -7.39
C ALA A 739 -7.31 -30.28 -5.94
N GLN A 740 -8.47 -30.48 -5.33
CA GLN A 740 -8.61 -30.81 -3.91
C GLN A 740 -9.52 -32.02 -3.75
N TRP A 741 -9.20 -32.89 -2.81
CA TRP A 741 -10.07 -34.00 -2.38
C TRP A 741 -9.91 -34.25 -0.90
N TYR A 742 -10.81 -35.04 -0.33
CA TYR A 742 -10.85 -35.36 1.08
C TYR A 742 -10.83 -36.88 1.27
N ASP A 743 -10.10 -37.32 2.28
CA ASP A 743 -10.19 -38.71 2.71
C ASP A 743 -11.32 -38.93 3.73
N GLN A 744 -11.46 -40.15 4.22
CA GLN A 744 -12.50 -40.51 5.21
C GLN A 744 -12.25 -39.90 6.58
N ALA A 745 -11.00 -39.53 6.89
CA ALA A 745 -10.61 -38.83 8.11
C ALA A 745 -10.89 -37.32 8.04
N GLY A 746 -11.31 -36.82 6.88
CA GLY A 746 -11.52 -35.39 6.64
C GLY A 746 -10.24 -34.65 6.31
N THR A 747 -9.11 -35.35 6.07
CA THR A 747 -7.86 -34.73 5.62
C THR A 747 -8.02 -34.21 4.21
N GLN A 748 -7.70 -32.95 4.00
CA GLN A 748 -7.72 -32.32 2.68
C GLN A 748 -6.37 -32.52 1.98
N TYR A 749 -6.41 -33.02 0.78
CA TYR A 749 -5.27 -33.06 -0.14
C TYR A 749 -5.44 -31.98 -1.21
N SER A 750 -4.36 -31.31 -1.58
CA SER A 750 -4.39 -30.23 -2.57
C SER A 750 -3.18 -30.33 -3.49
N ILE A 751 -3.40 -30.38 -4.81
CA ILE A 751 -2.37 -30.39 -5.84
C ILE A 751 -2.60 -29.24 -6.84
N PRO A 752 -1.58 -28.41 -7.17
CA PRO A 752 -1.71 -27.40 -8.19
C PRO A 752 -1.70 -28.03 -9.59
N VAL A 753 -2.59 -27.57 -10.47
CA VAL A 753 -2.75 -28.04 -11.85
C VAL A 753 -2.94 -26.86 -12.79
N ASN A 754 -2.59 -27.02 -14.06
CA ASN A 754 -2.96 -26.02 -15.05
C ASN A 754 -4.45 -26.13 -15.37
N GLY A 755 -5.18 -25.07 -15.21
CA GLY A 755 -6.62 -24.99 -15.42
C GLY A 755 -7.00 -23.99 -16.53
N PRO A 756 -8.30 -23.74 -16.71
CA PRO A 756 -8.78 -22.73 -17.63
C PRO A 756 -8.34 -21.33 -17.16
N GLY A 757 -8.48 -20.37 -18.05
CA GLY A 757 -8.09 -18.99 -17.72
C GLY A 757 -8.90 -18.41 -16.55
N THR A 758 -8.26 -17.49 -15.83
CA THR A 758 -8.90 -16.68 -14.79
C THR A 758 -9.04 -15.25 -15.28
N GLY A 759 -10.00 -14.50 -14.76
CA GLY A 759 -10.22 -13.10 -15.13
C GLY A 759 -10.55 -12.24 -13.93
N SER A 760 -10.06 -10.99 -13.96
CA SER A 760 -10.40 -10.00 -12.95
C SER A 760 -10.59 -8.62 -13.57
N VAL A 761 -11.55 -7.86 -13.05
CA VAL A 761 -11.74 -6.44 -13.37
C VAL A 761 -11.96 -5.69 -12.07
N ASN A 762 -11.22 -4.61 -11.90
CA ASN A 762 -11.38 -3.68 -10.77
C ASN A 762 -11.54 -2.27 -11.31
N GLY A 763 -12.63 -1.61 -10.94
CA GLY A 763 -12.93 -0.22 -11.29
C GLY A 763 -13.03 0.64 -10.03
N MET A 764 -12.36 1.80 -10.03
CA MET A 764 -12.46 2.80 -8.98
C MET A 764 -12.86 4.13 -9.58
N LEU A 765 -13.83 4.80 -8.95
CA LEU A 765 -14.21 6.18 -9.25
C LEU A 765 -14.15 6.99 -7.96
N MET A 766 -13.36 8.03 -7.95
CA MET A 766 -13.29 9.00 -6.85
C MET A 766 -13.66 10.38 -7.33
N VAL A 767 -14.52 11.02 -6.58
CA VAL A 767 -14.95 12.41 -6.81
C VAL A 767 -14.74 13.17 -5.51
N ASN A 768 -14.03 14.29 -5.59
CA ASN A 768 -13.87 15.21 -4.48
C ASN A 768 -14.24 16.62 -4.94
N SER A 769 -15.09 17.31 -4.18
CA SER A 769 -15.58 18.65 -4.54
C SER A 769 -15.95 19.46 -3.31
N PRO A 770 -15.53 20.73 -3.22
CA PRO A 770 -16.15 21.68 -2.31
C PRO A 770 -17.60 21.92 -2.72
N LEU A 771 -18.49 22.13 -1.75
CA LEU A 771 -19.90 22.46 -2.00
C LEU A 771 -20.06 23.98 -2.20
N GLY A 772 -19.84 24.40 -3.42
CA GLY A 772 -19.91 25.84 -3.81
C GLY A 772 -18.77 26.63 -3.16
N LYS A 773 -19.10 27.77 -2.54
CA LYS A 773 -18.15 28.63 -1.78
C LYS A 773 -18.27 28.45 -0.27
N SER A 774 -18.88 27.36 0.18
CA SER A 774 -19.07 27.09 1.59
C SER A 774 -17.86 26.35 2.18
N ASP A 775 -17.82 26.28 3.50
CA ASP A 775 -16.83 25.51 4.27
C ASP A 775 -17.09 23.99 4.22
N PHE A 776 -18.02 23.54 3.38
CA PHE A 776 -18.36 22.14 3.20
C PHE A 776 -17.68 21.55 1.97
N SER A 777 -17.23 20.32 2.11
CA SER A 777 -16.76 19.50 0.98
C SER A 777 -17.35 18.09 1.04
N ILE A 778 -17.45 17.46 -0.13
CA ILE A 778 -17.89 16.08 -0.30
C ILE A 778 -16.81 15.27 -1.00
N MET A 779 -16.57 14.07 -0.51
CA MET A 779 -15.77 13.05 -1.18
C MET A 779 -16.61 11.80 -1.36
N SER A 780 -16.61 11.26 -2.56
CA SER A 780 -17.25 9.99 -2.90
C SER A 780 -16.23 9.07 -3.53
N MET A 781 -16.12 7.83 -3.04
CA MET A 781 -15.29 6.80 -3.65
C MET A 781 -16.12 5.54 -3.84
N THR A 782 -16.16 5.09 -5.08
CA THR A 782 -16.81 3.85 -5.49
C THR A 782 -15.74 2.89 -6.00
N ASN A 783 -15.70 1.67 -5.49
CA ASN A 783 -14.86 0.60 -6.02
C ASN A 783 -15.74 -0.60 -6.35
N ALA A 784 -15.58 -1.16 -7.54
CA ALA A 784 -16.26 -2.37 -7.97
C ALA A 784 -15.22 -3.36 -8.50
N ARG A 785 -15.25 -4.58 -8.00
CA ARG A 785 -14.35 -5.65 -8.44
C ARG A 785 -15.13 -6.87 -8.85
N TYR A 786 -14.65 -7.53 -9.87
CA TYR A 786 -15.13 -8.84 -10.31
C TYR A 786 -13.94 -9.75 -10.54
N ASN A 787 -13.97 -10.95 -9.96
CA ASN A 787 -12.96 -11.98 -10.14
C ASN A 787 -13.64 -13.28 -10.54
N GLN A 788 -13.01 -13.99 -11.47
CA GLN A 788 -13.41 -15.36 -11.84
C GLN A 788 -12.19 -16.28 -11.78
N SER A 789 -12.31 -17.39 -11.09
CA SER A 789 -11.31 -18.45 -11.02
C SER A 789 -11.99 -19.82 -11.14
N THR A 790 -11.19 -20.86 -11.29
CA THR A 790 -11.66 -22.25 -11.31
C THR A 790 -10.79 -23.08 -10.40
N SER A 791 -11.37 -23.98 -9.66
CA SER A 791 -10.72 -25.06 -8.91
C SER A 791 -11.37 -26.39 -9.28
N TYR A 792 -10.74 -27.48 -8.88
CA TYR A 792 -11.24 -28.84 -9.12
C TYR A 792 -11.45 -29.53 -7.78
N ILE A 793 -12.59 -30.17 -7.61
CA ILE A 793 -12.94 -30.91 -6.39
C ILE A 793 -13.09 -32.38 -6.76
N GLY A 794 -12.42 -33.26 -6.01
CA GLY A 794 -12.52 -34.69 -6.19
C GLY A 794 -13.94 -35.17 -5.97
N THR A 795 -14.44 -36.03 -6.88
CA THR A 795 -15.77 -36.61 -6.82
C THR A 795 -15.71 -37.98 -6.13
N GLY A 796 -16.86 -38.59 -5.83
CA GLY A 796 -16.96 -39.96 -5.30
C GLY A 796 -16.39 -41.04 -6.24
N SER A 797 -16.10 -40.72 -7.51
CA SER A 797 -15.45 -41.61 -8.46
C SER A 797 -13.91 -41.56 -8.41
N LEU A 798 -13.34 -40.65 -7.61
CA LEU A 798 -11.88 -40.53 -7.39
C LEU A 798 -11.43 -41.59 -6.38
N ASP A 799 -10.64 -42.55 -6.84
CA ASP A 799 -9.91 -43.46 -5.94
C ASP A 799 -8.61 -42.82 -5.50
N ALA A 800 -8.66 -42.09 -4.37
CA ALA A 800 -7.53 -41.34 -3.85
C ALA A 800 -6.37 -42.25 -3.41
N GLY A 801 -6.65 -43.45 -2.90
CA GLY A 801 -5.67 -44.45 -2.48
C GLY A 801 -4.81 -45.01 -3.63
N LYS A 802 -5.27 -44.87 -4.88
CA LYS A 802 -4.47 -45.21 -6.07
C LYS A 802 -3.23 -44.29 -6.24
N TYR A 803 -3.29 -43.06 -5.78
CA TYR A 803 -2.26 -42.04 -6.05
C TYR A 803 -1.47 -41.68 -4.79
N TYR A 804 -2.09 -41.75 -3.63
CA TYR A 804 -1.47 -41.38 -2.35
C TYR A 804 -1.44 -42.59 -1.43
N ASP A 805 -0.23 -42.96 -1.02
CA ASP A 805 0.01 -44.01 -0.03
C ASP A 805 0.17 -43.34 1.34
N ALA A 806 -0.81 -43.55 2.22
CA ALA A 806 -0.83 -42.93 3.56
C ALA A 806 0.24 -43.53 4.49
N GLU A 807 0.64 -44.81 4.32
CA GLU A 807 1.65 -45.48 5.15
C GLU A 807 3.06 -44.91 4.89
N THR A 808 3.35 -44.64 3.63
CA THR A 808 4.66 -44.09 3.20
C THR A 808 4.61 -42.58 2.96
N ALA A 809 3.43 -41.95 3.08
CA ALA A 809 3.14 -40.56 2.73
C ALA A 809 3.72 -40.16 1.34
N THR A 810 3.65 -41.05 0.38
CA THR A 810 4.15 -40.82 -0.98
C THR A 810 3.01 -40.62 -1.96
N PHE A 811 3.22 -39.70 -2.91
CA PHE A 811 2.27 -39.42 -3.98
C PHE A 811 2.85 -39.84 -5.35
N ASN A 812 2.11 -40.59 -6.13
CA ASN A 812 2.52 -41.02 -7.46
C ASN A 812 2.18 -39.96 -8.52
N TYR A 813 3.04 -38.98 -8.67
CA TYR A 813 2.85 -37.84 -9.59
C TYR A 813 2.77 -38.25 -11.06
N GLU A 814 3.54 -39.25 -11.46
CA GLU A 814 3.56 -39.75 -12.85
C GLU A 814 2.23 -40.45 -13.22
N LEU A 815 1.74 -41.29 -12.33
CA LEU A 815 0.46 -41.99 -12.54
C LEU A 815 -0.69 -40.99 -12.56
N PHE A 816 -0.69 -40.02 -11.60
CA PHE A 816 -1.71 -38.96 -11.54
C PHE A 816 -1.74 -38.14 -12.83
N HIS A 817 -0.58 -37.73 -13.33
CA HIS A 817 -0.48 -36.95 -14.57
C HIS A 817 -0.90 -37.75 -15.80
N THR A 818 -0.63 -39.06 -15.80
CA THR A 818 -1.01 -39.97 -16.91
C THR A 818 -2.52 -40.17 -16.94
N ASP A 819 -3.15 -40.40 -15.80
CA ASP A 819 -4.59 -40.63 -15.71
C ASP A 819 -5.39 -39.31 -15.88
N PHE A 820 -4.82 -38.20 -15.46
CA PHE A 820 -5.47 -36.87 -15.49
C PHE A 820 -4.64 -35.79 -16.25
N PRO A 821 -4.45 -35.98 -17.57
CA PRO A 821 -3.75 -34.99 -18.39
C PRO A 821 -4.54 -33.66 -18.52
N ASP A 822 -5.86 -33.72 -18.31
CA ASP A 822 -6.77 -32.58 -18.31
C ASP A 822 -7.94 -32.86 -17.35
N LEU A 823 -7.89 -32.25 -16.17
CA LEU A 823 -8.90 -32.43 -15.13
C LEU A 823 -10.29 -31.96 -15.53
N GLY A 824 -10.38 -31.06 -16.49
CA GLY A 824 -11.68 -30.59 -17.01
C GLY A 824 -12.43 -31.64 -17.87
N LYS A 825 -11.83 -32.79 -18.14
CA LYS A 825 -12.37 -33.86 -19.01
C LYS A 825 -12.53 -35.22 -18.32
N THR A 826 -12.47 -35.25 -17.00
CA THR A 826 -12.63 -36.45 -16.21
C THR A 826 -13.83 -36.34 -15.28
N ASP A 827 -14.47 -37.47 -14.96
CA ASP A 827 -15.53 -37.53 -13.95
C ASP A 827 -14.97 -37.61 -12.51
N ALA A 828 -13.66 -37.85 -12.36
CA ALA A 828 -13.00 -37.94 -11.07
C ALA A 828 -12.84 -36.56 -10.38
N PHE A 829 -12.96 -35.46 -11.12
CA PHE A 829 -12.91 -34.11 -10.59
C PHE A 829 -14.01 -33.23 -11.17
N ALA A 830 -14.77 -32.59 -10.31
CA ALA A 830 -15.75 -31.56 -10.69
C ALA A 830 -15.09 -30.19 -10.77
N ALA A 831 -15.25 -29.52 -11.91
CA ALA A 831 -14.77 -28.15 -12.07
C ALA A 831 -15.70 -27.16 -11.34
N ASN A 832 -15.20 -26.52 -10.31
CA ASN A 832 -15.89 -25.46 -9.57
C ASN A 832 -15.44 -24.10 -10.08
N ARG A 833 -16.31 -23.42 -10.84
CA ARG A 833 -16.10 -22.02 -11.25
C ARG A 833 -16.60 -21.10 -10.15
N ILE A 834 -15.72 -20.23 -9.72
CA ILE A 834 -15.98 -19.26 -8.67
C ILE A 834 -16.02 -17.87 -9.31
N GLN A 835 -17.10 -17.14 -9.08
CA GLN A 835 -17.28 -15.77 -9.51
C GLN A 835 -17.52 -14.92 -8.27
N THR A 836 -16.64 -13.95 -8.01
CA THR A 836 -16.76 -13.07 -6.84
C THR A 836 -16.94 -11.64 -7.32
N MET A 837 -18.00 -11.00 -6.85
CA MET A 837 -18.26 -9.57 -7.03
C MET A 837 -18.07 -8.87 -5.69
N GLY A 838 -17.27 -7.83 -5.68
CA GLY A 838 -17.11 -6.91 -4.55
C GLY A 838 -17.54 -5.51 -4.95
N PHE A 839 -18.20 -4.82 -4.05
CA PHE A 839 -18.60 -3.43 -4.23
C PHE A 839 -18.31 -2.67 -2.93
N MET A 840 -17.66 -1.51 -3.06
CA MET A 840 -17.42 -0.61 -1.94
C MET A 840 -17.87 0.79 -2.35
N GLN A 841 -18.65 1.42 -1.46
CA GLN A 841 -19.00 2.82 -1.54
C GLN A 841 -18.59 3.52 -0.26
N MET A 842 -17.89 4.64 -0.41
CA MET A 842 -17.56 5.54 0.70
C MET A 842 -18.07 6.95 0.34
N LEU A 843 -18.71 7.58 1.31
CA LEU A 843 -19.12 8.97 1.26
C LEU A 843 -18.56 9.68 2.48
N ARG A 844 -18.02 10.87 2.31
CA ARG A 844 -17.47 11.71 3.38
C ARG A 844 -17.91 13.14 3.17
N PHE A 845 -18.51 13.73 4.18
CA PHE A 845 -18.89 15.13 4.24
C PHE A 845 -18.00 15.81 5.28
N THR A 846 -17.33 16.87 4.90
CA THR A 846 -16.44 17.62 5.78
C THR A 846 -16.92 19.05 5.87
N TYR A 847 -17.13 19.53 7.10
CA TYR A 847 -17.27 20.95 7.44
C TYR A 847 -16.00 21.41 8.13
N ARG A 848 -15.43 22.53 7.69
CA ARG A 848 -14.19 23.07 8.28
C ARG A 848 -14.24 24.59 8.35
N ASN A 849 -13.93 25.10 9.55
CA ASN A 849 -13.61 26.50 9.74
C ASN A 849 -12.36 26.64 10.63
N ASP A 850 -12.00 27.85 11.04
CA ASP A 850 -10.80 28.12 11.85
C ASP A 850 -10.81 27.40 13.21
N PHE A 851 -11.95 27.08 13.78
CA PHE A 851 -12.09 26.54 15.13
C PHE A 851 -12.49 25.07 15.13
N VAL A 852 -13.30 24.63 14.17
CA VAL A 852 -13.91 23.29 14.17
C VAL A 852 -13.75 22.62 12.82
N GLU A 853 -13.42 21.32 12.85
CA GLU A 853 -13.56 20.41 11.72
C GLU A 853 -14.50 19.26 12.14
N LEU A 854 -15.56 19.07 11.37
CA LEU A 854 -16.51 17.98 11.54
C LEU A 854 -16.49 17.15 10.27
N VAL A 855 -16.37 15.82 10.44
CA VAL A 855 -16.41 14.88 9.33
C VAL A 855 -17.48 13.83 9.63
N ALA A 856 -18.46 13.71 8.75
CA ALA A 856 -19.42 12.63 8.74
C ALA A 856 -19.11 11.70 7.57
N GLY A 857 -18.90 10.42 7.86
CA GLY A 857 -18.53 9.41 6.87
C GLY A 857 -19.48 8.23 6.88
N GLY A 858 -19.62 7.58 5.72
CA GLY A 858 -20.30 6.30 5.57
C GLY A 858 -19.54 5.42 4.60
N ARG A 859 -19.35 4.15 4.96
CA ARG A 859 -18.70 3.15 4.11
C ARG A 859 -19.52 1.87 4.12
N THR A 860 -19.75 1.31 2.96
CA THR A 860 -20.32 -0.03 2.81
C THR A 860 -19.43 -0.86 1.90
N ASN A 861 -19.13 -2.09 2.32
CA ASN A 861 -18.43 -3.09 1.52
C ASN A 861 -19.35 -4.29 1.35
N MET A 862 -19.58 -4.69 0.12
CA MET A 862 -20.34 -5.89 -0.23
C MET A 862 -19.42 -6.87 -0.92
N SER A 863 -19.53 -8.15 -0.54
CA SER A 863 -18.93 -9.27 -1.26
C SER A 863 -19.97 -10.35 -1.51
N LYS A 864 -19.99 -10.90 -2.73
CA LYS A 864 -20.85 -11.98 -3.14
C LYS A 864 -20.08 -12.94 -4.03
N SER A 865 -20.05 -14.20 -3.65
CA SER A 865 -19.50 -15.27 -4.47
C SER A 865 -20.60 -16.19 -5.01
N TRP A 866 -20.41 -16.71 -6.22
CA TRP A 866 -21.21 -17.75 -6.86
C TRP A 866 -20.29 -18.90 -7.24
N TYR A 867 -20.78 -20.11 -7.04
CA TYR A 867 -20.06 -21.35 -7.33
C TYR A 867 -20.87 -22.20 -8.31
N THR A 868 -20.21 -22.96 -9.19
CA THR A 868 -20.92 -23.94 -10.02
C THR A 868 -21.37 -25.16 -9.24
N MET A 869 -20.70 -25.49 -8.15
CA MET A 869 -21.17 -26.48 -7.18
C MET A 869 -22.46 -26.00 -6.53
N ASN A 870 -23.39 -26.89 -6.30
CA ASN A 870 -24.69 -26.55 -5.69
C ASN A 870 -24.51 -26.29 -4.20
N VAL A 871 -24.12 -25.07 -3.87
CA VAL A 871 -23.90 -24.60 -2.50
C VAL A 871 -25.16 -23.87 -2.05
N ALA A 872 -25.94 -24.50 -1.19
CA ALA A 872 -27.14 -23.88 -0.64
C ALA A 872 -26.78 -22.72 0.31
N GLY A 873 -27.38 -21.56 0.11
CA GLY A 873 -27.50 -20.54 1.16
C GLY A 873 -26.43 -19.45 1.19
N GLN A 874 -25.58 -19.30 0.18
CA GLN A 874 -24.64 -18.20 0.17
C GLN A 874 -25.34 -16.86 -0.03
N LYS A 875 -25.23 -16.03 0.98
CA LYS A 875 -25.74 -14.65 0.99
C LYS A 875 -24.60 -13.69 0.69
N ALA A 876 -24.95 -12.51 0.15
CA ALA A 876 -23.99 -11.43 0.07
C ALA A 876 -23.62 -10.98 1.49
N THR A 877 -22.33 -10.86 1.76
CA THR A 877 -21.84 -10.27 3.01
C THR A 877 -21.72 -8.76 2.86
N TRP A 878 -22.06 -8.04 3.91
CA TRP A 878 -22.02 -6.59 3.97
C TRP A 878 -21.33 -6.13 5.25
N ASN A 879 -20.27 -5.33 5.08
CA ASN A 879 -19.60 -4.64 6.17
C ASN A 879 -19.90 -3.15 6.02
N ASN A 880 -20.60 -2.61 6.99
CA ASN A 880 -21.03 -1.23 6.96
C ASN A 880 -20.40 -0.47 8.12
N ASN A 881 -20.03 0.78 7.85
CA ASN A 881 -19.49 1.72 8.83
C ASN A 881 -20.15 3.07 8.65
N VAL A 882 -20.53 3.71 9.75
CA VAL A 882 -20.81 5.14 9.81
C VAL A 882 -19.88 5.74 10.83
N SER A 883 -19.20 6.82 10.46
CA SER A 883 -18.22 7.50 11.28
C SER A 883 -18.57 8.98 11.47
N PHE A 884 -18.23 9.50 12.63
CA PHE A 884 -18.28 10.91 12.93
C PHE A 884 -17.00 11.32 13.63
N GLU A 885 -16.27 12.28 13.05
CA GLU A 885 -15.02 12.80 13.59
C GLU A 885 -15.21 14.30 13.92
N MET A 886 -14.70 14.72 15.06
CA MET A 886 -14.69 16.10 15.50
C MET A 886 -13.29 16.51 15.95
N ASN A 887 -12.82 17.65 15.46
CA ASN A 887 -11.61 18.31 15.95
C ASN A 887 -11.96 19.77 16.26
N TRP A 888 -12.00 20.12 17.54
CA TRP A 888 -12.40 21.42 18.02
C TRP A 888 -11.22 22.11 18.72
N THR A 889 -10.75 23.20 18.15
CA THR A 889 -9.70 24.06 18.72
C THR A 889 -10.33 25.18 19.53
N LEU A 890 -10.10 25.18 20.82
CA LEU A 890 -10.59 26.19 21.75
C LEU A 890 -9.61 27.39 21.82
N PRO A 891 -10.11 28.62 22.12
CA PRO A 891 -9.28 29.86 22.08
C PRO A 891 -8.07 29.84 23.00
N PHE A 892 -8.10 29.05 24.09
CA PHE A 892 -6.99 29.01 25.08
C PHE A 892 -5.94 27.91 24.77
N GLY A 893 -5.94 27.40 23.53
CA GLY A 893 -4.93 26.44 23.06
C GLY A 893 -5.19 24.97 23.46
N MET A 894 -6.42 24.64 23.82
CA MET A 894 -6.88 23.27 24.02
C MET A 894 -7.52 22.75 22.72
N ASN A 895 -7.24 21.50 22.36
CA ASN A 895 -7.99 20.81 21.32
C ASN A 895 -8.77 19.64 21.94
N LEU A 896 -10.00 19.51 21.51
CA LEU A 896 -10.84 18.32 21.76
C LEU A 896 -11.01 17.58 20.45
N ILE A 897 -10.57 16.32 20.43
CA ILE A 897 -10.66 15.43 19.27
C ILE A 897 -11.50 14.25 19.69
N SER A 898 -12.43 13.83 18.86
CA SER A 898 -13.22 12.62 19.09
C SER A 898 -13.54 11.96 17.76
N ASP A 899 -13.49 10.65 17.71
CA ASP A 899 -13.97 9.85 16.61
C ASP A 899 -14.91 8.75 17.11
N LEU A 900 -16.06 8.67 16.47
CA LEU A 900 -17.09 7.66 16.71
C LEU A 900 -17.25 6.83 15.45
N ASN A 901 -17.15 5.51 15.59
CA ASN A 901 -17.38 4.56 14.52
C ASN A 901 -18.47 3.57 14.91
N TYR A 902 -19.48 3.42 14.10
CA TYR A 902 -20.51 2.42 14.22
C TYR A 902 -20.39 1.42 13.08
N ASN A 903 -20.01 0.16 13.41
CA ASN A 903 -19.84 -0.93 12.48
C ASN A 903 -20.97 -1.94 12.64
N TRP A 904 -21.55 -2.41 11.54
CA TRP A 904 -22.51 -3.51 11.54
C TRP A 904 -22.33 -4.40 10.32
N TYR A 905 -22.69 -5.66 10.50
CA TYR A 905 -22.40 -6.74 9.59
C TYR A 905 -23.67 -7.49 9.23
N ASN A 906 -23.84 -7.86 7.96
CA ASN A 906 -24.99 -8.61 7.49
C ASN A 906 -24.53 -9.71 6.52
N GLY A 907 -25.27 -10.84 6.45
CA GLY A 907 -25.05 -11.92 5.52
C GLY A 907 -24.01 -12.96 5.95
N TYR A 908 -23.50 -12.85 7.18
CA TYR A 908 -22.55 -13.79 7.76
C TYR A 908 -23.24 -15.07 8.23
N ALA A 909 -22.49 -16.18 8.32
CA ALA A 909 -23.00 -17.47 8.79
C ALA A 909 -23.42 -17.40 10.27
N THR A 910 -22.65 -16.66 11.08
CA THR A 910 -22.99 -16.35 12.46
C THR A 910 -23.44 -14.90 12.59
N GLN A 911 -24.44 -14.64 13.42
CA GLN A 911 -24.93 -13.27 13.64
C GLN A 911 -23.86 -12.45 14.37
N GLN A 912 -23.36 -11.42 13.72
CA GLN A 912 -22.38 -10.50 14.28
C GLN A 912 -23.08 -9.35 15.01
N LYS A 913 -22.65 -9.08 16.25
CA LYS A 913 -23.14 -7.90 16.99
C LYS A 913 -22.50 -6.64 16.45
N PRO A 914 -23.25 -5.55 16.29
CA PRO A 914 -22.67 -4.27 15.89
C PRO A 914 -21.69 -3.75 16.94
N GLU A 915 -20.82 -2.82 16.54
CA GLU A 915 -19.76 -2.24 17.37
C GLU A 915 -19.87 -0.73 17.35
N PHE A 916 -19.82 -0.11 18.54
CA PHE A 916 -19.61 1.32 18.71
C PHE A 916 -18.21 1.55 19.25
N ILE A 917 -17.32 2.09 18.44
CA ILE A 917 -15.96 2.41 18.84
C ILE A 917 -15.87 3.92 18.99
N LEU A 918 -15.64 4.37 20.23
CA LEU A 918 -15.49 5.79 20.57
C LEU A 918 -14.10 6.04 21.11
N ASN A 919 -13.34 6.91 20.43
CA ASN A 919 -12.08 7.43 20.92
C ASN A 919 -12.22 8.92 21.22
N ALA A 920 -11.48 9.39 22.22
CA ALA A 920 -11.43 10.80 22.56
C ALA A 920 -10.03 11.22 23.01
N GLU A 921 -9.66 12.45 22.66
CA GLU A 921 -8.39 13.03 23.06
C GLU A 921 -8.58 14.50 23.46
N ILE A 922 -7.95 14.88 24.53
CA ILE A 922 -7.83 16.28 24.96
C ILE A 922 -6.37 16.64 24.96
N THR A 923 -6.00 17.67 24.20
CA THR A 923 -4.63 18.17 24.18
C THR A 923 -4.58 19.61 24.69
N GLN A 924 -3.54 19.94 25.45
CA GLN A 924 -3.26 21.30 25.89
C GLN A 924 -1.85 21.71 25.50
N LEU A 925 -1.74 22.83 24.78
CA LEU A 925 -0.48 23.47 24.46
C LEU A 925 0.05 24.27 25.65
N LEU A 926 1.33 24.09 25.97
CA LEU A 926 2.03 24.73 27.05
C LEU A 926 3.30 25.45 26.55
N PHE A 927 3.84 26.36 27.36
CA PHE A 927 5.14 27.03 27.16
C PHE A 927 5.31 27.60 25.75
N LYS A 928 4.38 28.46 25.31
CA LYS A 928 4.39 29.10 23.97
C LYS A 928 4.38 28.08 22.83
N LYS A 929 3.65 26.95 23.01
CA LYS A 929 3.49 25.88 22.04
C LYS A 929 4.72 24.96 21.86
N THR A 930 5.68 24.98 22.77
CA THR A 930 6.84 24.07 22.73
C THR A 930 6.55 22.73 23.39
N CYS A 931 5.58 22.68 24.29
CA CYS A 931 5.16 21.44 24.93
C CYS A 931 3.67 21.18 24.69
N THR A 932 3.30 19.90 24.64
CA THR A 932 1.92 19.44 24.58
C THR A 932 1.70 18.36 25.62
N ILE A 933 0.63 18.46 26.39
CA ILE A 933 0.10 17.36 27.19
C ILE A 933 -1.14 16.85 26.47
N ALA A 934 -1.25 15.54 26.28
CA ALA A 934 -2.42 14.90 25.69
C ALA A 934 -2.90 13.76 26.59
N LEU A 935 -4.20 13.73 26.86
CA LEU A 935 -4.91 12.62 27.49
C LEU A 935 -5.78 11.97 26.42
N ARG A 936 -5.51 10.71 26.10
CA ARG A 936 -6.20 9.96 25.05
C ARG A 936 -6.85 8.72 25.65
N ALA A 937 -8.12 8.51 25.34
CA ALA A 937 -8.88 7.31 25.69
C ALA A 937 -9.29 6.59 24.40
N TYR A 938 -8.94 5.32 24.32
CA TYR A 938 -9.25 4.46 23.18
C TYR A 938 -10.36 3.51 23.54
N ASP A 939 -11.24 3.21 22.55
CA ASP A 939 -12.36 2.30 22.66
C ASP A 939 -13.12 2.45 24.00
N ILE A 940 -13.55 3.67 24.30
CA ILE A 940 -14.18 4.05 25.59
C ILE A 940 -15.35 3.11 25.92
N LEU A 941 -16.04 2.60 24.89
CA LEU A 941 -17.18 1.69 25.05
C LEU A 941 -16.76 0.22 25.16
N ASN A 942 -15.48 -0.10 24.96
CA ASN A 942 -14.88 -1.45 25.01
C ASN A 942 -15.61 -2.45 24.10
N GLN A 943 -15.84 -2.07 22.85
CA GLN A 943 -16.59 -2.86 21.86
C GLN A 943 -15.79 -3.26 20.63
N ALA A 944 -14.53 -2.83 20.51
CA ALA A 944 -13.69 -3.18 19.38
C ALA A 944 -13.51 -4.70 19.26
N LYS A 945 -13.68 -5.23 18.05
CA LYS A 945 -13.48 -6.62 17.67
C LYS A 945 -12.68 -6.67 16.36
N ASN A 946 -12.00 -7.78 16.18
CA ASN A 946 -11.26 -8.00 14.94
C ASN A 946 -11.81 -9.25 14.27
N LEU A 947 -12.71 -9.05 13.31
CA LEU A 947 -13.36 -10.08 12.52
C LEU A 947 -12.92 -9.98 11.07
N SER A 948 -12.44 -11.09 10.52
CA SER A 948 -12.19 -11.23 9.09
C SER A 948 -12.99 -12.38 8.50
N VAL A 949 -13.36 -12.26 7.22
CA VAL A 949 -14.09 -13.28 6.51
C VAL A 949 -13.40 -13.57 5.19
N THR A 950 -13.27 -14.85 4.88
CA THR A 950 -12.71 -15.34 3.62
C THR A 950 -13.70 -16.25 2.94
N ASP A 951 -14.06 -15.90 1.71
CA ASP A 951 -14.78 -16.78 0.78
C ASP A 951 -13.78 -17.30 -0.26
N ALA A 952 -13.57 -18.60 -0.27
CA ALA A 952 -12.65 -19.26 -1.19
C ALA A 952 -13.38 -20.29 -2.08
N SER A 953 -12.62 -21.13 -2.79
CA SER A 953 -13.12 -22.03 -3.84
C SER A 953 -14.32 -22.90 -3.44
N ASN A 954 -14.28 -23.41 -2.23
CA ASN A 954 -15.31 -24.32 -1.73
C ASN A 954 -15.55 -24.13 -0.23
N TYR A 955 -15.07 -23.04 0.39
CA TYR A 955 -15.30 -22.80 1.80
C TYR A 955 -15.61 -21.33 2.11
N HIS A 956 -16.32 -21.16 3.22
CA HIS A 956 -16.52 -19.91 3.91
C HIS A 956 -15.85 -19.99 5.28
N GLN A 957 -15.04 -18.99 5.64
CA GLN A 957 -14.31 -18.95 6.91
C GLN A 957 -14.49 -17.60 7.59
N GLU A 958 -14.86 -17.63 8.87
CA GLU A 958 -14.88 -16.48 9.76
C GLU A 958 -13.76 -16.62 10.80
N VAL A 959 -12.96 -15.57 10.98
CA VAL A 959 -11.84 -15.57 11.93
C VAL A 959 -11.97 -14.36 12.84
N ARG A 960 -11.87 -14.59 14.14
CA ARG A 960 -11.83 -13.57 15.19
C ARG A 960 -10.47 -13.59 15.86
N ASN A 961 -9.89 -12.41 16.03
CA ASN A 961 -8.64 -12.27 16.76
C ASN A 961 -8.82 -11.34 17.94
N ASN A 962 -7.97 -11.52 18.96
CA ASN A 962 -7.88 -10.55 20.04
C ASN A 962 -7.43 -9.18 19.53
N THR A 963 -7.79 -8.13 20.25
CA THR A 963 -7.38 -6.74 19.99
C THR A 963 -7.18 -6.03 21.31
N LEU A 964 -6.45 -4.92 21.27
CA LEU A 964 -6.40 -4.03 22.42
C LEU A 964 -7.82 -3.57 22.77
N GLY A 965 -8.20 -3.71 24.02
CA GLY A 965 -9.45 -3.22 24.55
C GLY A 965 -9.38 -1.72 24.88
N ARG A 966 -10.24 -1.28 25.80
CA ARG A 966 -10.26 0.10 26.26
C ARG A 966 -9.05 0.40 27.14
N TYR A 967 -8.32 1.47 26.79
CA TYR A 967 -7.19 1.96 27.58
C TYR A 967 -7.10 3.50 27.53
N ILE A 968 -6.39 4.05 28.51
CA ILE A 968 -6.16 5.50 28.62
C ILE A 968 -4.66 5.74 28.68
N VAL A 969 -4.18 6.73 27.91
CA VAL A 969 -2.76 7.12 27.86
C VAL A 969 -2.65 8.64 28.09
N LEU A 970 -1.78 9.02 29.02
CA LEU A 970 -1.32 10.39 29.19
C LEU A 970 0.06 10.53 28.53
N SER A 971 0.20 11.46 27.60
CA SER A 971 1.46 11.71 26.89
C SER A 971 1.91 13.15 27.04
N PHE A 972 3.24 13.31 27.06
CA PHE A 972 3.91 14.59 27.04
C PHE A 972 4.81 14.66 25.83
N THR A 973 4.70 15.75 25.06
CA THR A 973 5.52 15.99 23.86
C THR A 973 6.29 17.29 24.03
N TYR A 974 7.60 17.23 23.82
CA TYR A 974 8.49 18.40 23.79
C TYR A 974 9.04 18.60 22.39
N ARG A 975 8.92 19.85 21.90
CA ARG A 975 9.42 20.28 20.61
C ARG A 975 10.50 21.34 20.79
N PHE A 976 11.61 21.17 20.09
CA PHE A 976 12.68 22.15 20.05
C PHE A 976 13.14 22.40 18.62
N GLY A 977 13.80 23.53 18.40
CA GLY A 977 14.26 23.97 17.09
C GLY A 977 13.72 25.34 16.71
N THR A 978 14.13 25.86 15.57
CA THR A 978 13.76 27.19 15.08
C THR A 978 12.36 27.20 14.47
N PHE A 979 11.35 26.84 15.26
CA PHE A 979 9.93 26.96 14.85
C PHE A 979 9.41 28.41 14.88
N ASN A 980 10.21 29.39 15.36
CA ASN A 980 9.84 30.79 15.37
C ASN A 980 10.30 31.44 14.08
N GLY A 981 9.38 31.90 13.25
CA GLY A 981 9.66 32.96 12.28
C GLY A 981 10.30 34.11 13.02
N GLY A 982 11.62 34.26 12.86
CA GLY A 982 12.47 35.13 13.72
C GLY A 982 12.06 36.59 13.67
N ARG A 983 11.74 37.13 14.82
CA ARG A 983 12.08 38.51 15.11
C ARG A 983 13.61 38.59 15.26
N ARG A 984 14.33 38.95 14.20
CA ARG A 984 15.65 39.56 14.34
C ARG A 984 15.44 40.98 14.86
N GLY A 985 15.79 41.21 16.11
CA GLY A 985 15.91 42.54 16.67
C GLY A 985 17.00 43.33 15.93
N PRO A 986 16.90 44.69 15.90
CA PRO A 986 17.86 45.53 15.22
C PRO A 986 19.16 45.64 16.04
N GLY A 987 20.25 45.16 15.49
CA GLY A 987 21.57 45.29 16.14
C GLY A 987 22.75 45.02 15.20
N GLY A 988 23.37 46.11 14.71
CA GLY A 988 24.78 46.10 14.35
C GLY A 988 25.12 46.22 12.87
N MET A 989 25.02 47.41 12.32
CA MET A 989 25.83 47.84 11.17
C MET A 989 27.31 47.90 11.53
N ARG A 990 28.16 47.30 10.68
CA ARG A 990 29.50 47.74 10.25
C ARG A 990 29.85 46.88 9.05
N GLY A 991 29.95 47.38 7.84
CA GLY A 991 30.70 48.41 7.25
C GLY A 991 31.87 47.85 6.48
N GLY A 992 31.84 47.89 5.13
CA GLY A 992 33.02 47.72 4.31
C GLY A 992 32.71 47.32 2.87
N PRO A 993 33.12 48.13 1.86
CA PRO A 993 32.72 47.95 0.48
C PRO A 993 33.80 47.25 -0.38
N GLY A 994 33.36 46.55 -1.39
CA GLY A 994 34.18 46.09 -2.53
C GLY A 994 33.46 44.98 -3.23
N GLY A 995 32.94 45.08 -4.35
CA GLY A 995 33.39 45.65 -5.58
C GLY A 995 33.47 44.59 -6.65
N MET A 996 32.57 44.69 -7.63
CA MET A 996 32.75 44.37 -9.05
C MET A 996 32.27 43.03 -9.66
N ARG A 997 31.37 43.29 -10.59
CA ARG A 997 31.23 42.76 -11.99
C ARG A 997 30.62 41.35 -12.08
N GLY A 998 29.47 41.16 -12.60
CA GLY A 998 28.80 41.75 -13.75
C GLY A 998 29.05 40.91 -14.99
N GLY A 999 28.15 39.95 -15.34
CA GLY A 999 28.09 39.34 -16.65
C GLY A 999 26.73 38.65 -16.83
N PRO A 1000 25.97 38.92 -17.91
CA PRO A 1000 24.63 38.46 -18.07
C PRO A 1000 24.62 36.98 -18.47
N MET A 1001 23.89 36.16 -17.71
CA MET A 1001 23.53 34.81 -18.16
C MET A 1001 22.39 34.90 -19.18
N GLY A 1002 22.62 34.34 -20.33
CA GLY A 1002 21.63 34.15 -21.37
C GLY A 1002 20.56 33.15 -20.98
N PRO A 1003 19.42 33.15 -21.69
CA PRO A 1003 18.26 32.35 -21.33
C PRO A 1003 18.50 30.86 -21.61
N PRO A 1004 17.85 29.94 -20.87
CA PRO A 1004 17.97 28.52 -21.11
C PRO A 1004 17.28 28.12 -22.44
N PRO A 1005 17.82 27.15 -23.16
CA PRO A 1005 17.25 26.74 -24.43
C PRO A 1005 15.92 26.04 -24.23
N ARG A 1006 14.92 26.49 -24.96
CA ARG A 1006 13.69 25.73 -25.23
C ARG A 1006 14.07 24.46 -25.98
N ARG A 1007 13.79 23.29 -25.38
CA ARG A 1007 13.23 22.13 -26.07
C ARG A 1007 12.95 20.99 -25.08
#